data_8b663967f0ba76844483572a9b247626
#
_entry.id   8b663967f0ba76844483572a9b247626
#
_cell.length_a   1.000
_cell.length_b   1.000
_cell.length_c   1.000
_cell.angle_alpha   90.00
_cell.angle_beta   90.00
_cell.angle_gamma   90.00
#
_symmetry.space_group_name_H-M   'P 1'
#
loop_
_entity.id
_entity.type
_entity.pdbx_description
1 polymer ?
#
loop_
_entity_poly.entity_id
_entity_poly.type
_entity_poly.pdbx_seq_one_letter_code
_entity_poly.pdbx_strand_id
1 'polypeptide(L)'
;MTPASYSDRHIGPDSKETAEMLSSVGYPTLAALIDAAVPEDIRTTTLTLGPALTEEEALRKLRSYAQQNVVLQSFYGQGYFDTITPPVIRRNVVEDPGWYTAYTPYQPEISQGRLEALLNFQTMVQELTGLPIANASLLDEATAVAEAVGLMARTNKKGNRVILDRRLHPQVVAVTTERARTLGLEVEIADVSSGVVGESLIGVVLAYPGTEGDIVDVRGAIEDIHSRGGLAAIATDLLALQLLESPGTLGADIAVGSSQRFGVPLFFGGPHAAFMAVTDKLKRQLAGRIVGVSKDAEGRPAYRLALQTREQHIRRERATSNICTAQALLAVCAAMYAIWHGPAGLRAIAERVHQYASDFAQAVGDKVVHENFFDTVTVECDAPAIVAAAAEAGYLVRSLGDSKVSVSFGEGATREDVEKLAQLFGAIVTESEARPLPLPRTTETLTHPIFSSVHSETQMLRYLRELKDKDLALDRTMIPLGSCTMKLNPTAGMEPITWPEFANVHPYAPDSQTAGWRALLNEMEEWLAEITGYAKVSVQPNAGSQGELAGLLAIRRYHQANGEHQRDIILIPQSAHGTNAASATLAKLRVVVVATAPDGSIDLGDLDTKLEKHADNIAGIMITYPSTHGVFEDTVREVCQKVHAVGGQVYIDGANLNALTGIARPGEFGGDVSHLNLHKTFSIPHGGGGPGVGPVAVAEHLVPFLPTDANAVDFTKETPINIGVPTSGARYGSAGVVPIAWAYIAMMGTEGLERASATAVLNANYLAKELSDSFPVLYTGKNDLVGHECIFDLRGLEHDTGVSATDVAKRLVDYGFHAPTLSFPVAGTLMVEPTESEDKAELDRFIAAMRSIRAEIEEIAQGSITFEESVLHHAPFTAESVSDDEWGYAFSRRQAAYPVTSLRQGVKYFPPVRRIDEAFGDRHFACSCPPPEAFNIED
;
A
#
# COMPACT_ATOMS: atom_id res chain seq x y z
N MET A 1 36.08 10.17 -21.26
CA MET A 1 35.52 9.58 -20.02
C MET A 1 34.25 8.79 -20.42
N THR A 2 34.20 7.53 -20.13
CA THR A 2 32.95 6.77 -20.23
C THR A 2 31.94 7.43 -19.29
N PRO A 3 30.66 7.65 -19.69
CA PRO A 3 29.67 8.15 -18.74
C PRO A 3 29.61 7.23 -17.53
N ALA A 4 29.44 7.77 -16.32
CA ALA A 4 29.25 6.98 -15.13
C ALA A 4 27.98 6.12 -15.31
N SER A 5 28.05 4.85 -14.94
CA SER A 5 26.86 3.97 -14.96
C SER A 5 25.81 4.49 -13.98
N TYR A 6 24.53 4.14 -14.19
CA TYR A 6 23.51 4.51 -13.22
C TYR A 6 23.79 3.92 -11.82
N SER A 7 24.34 2.70 -11.76
CA SER A 7 24.72 2.08 -10.50
C SER A 7 25.74 2.90 -9.70
N ASP A 8 26.62 3.66 -10.38
CA ASP A 8 27.56 4.60 -9.71
C ASP A 8 26.87 5.89 -9.21
N ARG A 9 25.62 6.14 -9.64
CA ARG A 9 24.79 7.25 -9.16
C ARG A 9 23.85 6.84 -8.05
N HIS A 10 23.40 5.57 -8.09
CA HIS A 10 22.44 5.02 -7.13
C HIS A 10 23.11 4.55 -5.84
N ILE A 11 24.25 3.85 -5.94
CA ILE A 11 24.98 3.32 -4.78
C ILE A 11 25.73 4.46 -4.11
N GLY A 12 25.42 4.70 -2.83
CA GLY A 12 25.91 5.85 -2.07
C GLY A 12 27.43 5.88 -1.88
N PRO A 13 28.05 4.83 -1.26
CA PRO A 13 29.49 4.82 -1.04
C PRO A 13 30.27 4.71 -2.36
N ASP A 14 31.23 5.61 -2.58
CA ASP A 14 32.19 5.48 -3.67
C ASP A 14 33.23 4.37 -3.41
N SER A 15 34.15 4.14 -4.36
CA SER A 15 35.14 3.06 -4.23
C SER A 15 36.11 3.26 -3.06
N LYS A 16 36.43 4.51 -2.71
CA LYS A 16 37.31 4.86 -1.59
C LYS A 16 36.56 4.64 -0.27
N GLU A 17 35.35 5.16 -0.16
CA GLU A 17 34.46 5.00 1.00
C GLU A 17 34.14 3.53 1.25
N THR A 18 33.85 2.75 0.19
CA THR A 18 33.66 1.29 0.25
C THR A 18 34.91 0.62 0.84
N ALA A 19 36.12 0.98 0.40
CA ALA A 19 37.35 0.40 0.94
C ALA A 19 37.58 0.77 2.42
N GLU A 20 37.26 2.01 2.82
CA GLU A 20 37.33 2.45 4.23
C GLU A 20 36.34 1.67 5.11
N MET A 21 35.10 1.49 4.67
CA MET A 21 34.08 0.75 5.39
C MET A 21 34.42 -0.73 5.49
N LEU A 22 34.90 -1.37 4.41
CA LEU A 22 35.40 -2.74 4.41
C LEU A 22 36.57 -2.92 5.40
N SER A 23 37.49 -1.97 5.47
CA SER A 23 38.59 -1.97 6.43
C SER A 23 38.08 -1.94 7.88
N SER A 24 37.05 -1.15 8.18
CA SER A 24 36.43 -1.09 9.50
C SER A 24 35.75 -2.41 9.88
N VAL A 25 35.06 -3.05 8.92
CA VAL A 25 34.40 -4.36 9.11
C VAL A 25 35.44 -5.52 9.14
N GLY A 26 36.60 -5.33 8.58
CA GLY A 26 37.70 -6.31 8.59
C GLY A 26 37.80 -7.21 7.36
N TYR A 27 37.27 -6.79 6.20
CA TYR A 27 37.31 -7.52 4.94
C TYR A 27 38.04 -6.75 3.83
N PRO A 28 38.74 -7.44 2.92
CA PRO A 28 39.51 -6.78 1.87
C PRO A 28 38.65 -6.35 0.66
N THR A 29 37.54 -7.00 0.40
CA THR A 29 36.64 -6.74 -0.75
C THR A 29 35.19 -7.05 -0.42
N LEU A 30 34.24 -6.49 -1.21
CA LEU A 30 32.82 -6.84 -1.11
C LEU A 30 32.60 -8.35 -1.30
N ALA A 31 33.26 -8.96 -2.27
CA ALA A 31 33.14 -10.41 -2.51
C ALA A 31 33.57 -11.21 -1.27
N ALA A 32 34.69 -10.84 -0.63
CA ALA A 32 35.13 -11.52 0.60
C ALA A 32 34.16 -11.36 1.78
N LEU A 33 33.49 -10.21 1.88
CA LEU A 33 32.44 -9.97 2.87
C LEU A 33 31.23 -10.86 2.60
N ILE A 34 30.76 -10.91 1.35
CA ILE A 34 29.60 -11.74 0.95
C ILE A 34 29.93 -13.23 1.14
N ASP A 35 31.16 -13.67 0.79
CA ASP A 35 31.62 -15.03 1.02
C ASP A 35 31.62 -15.43 2.51
N ALA A 36 31.85 -14.46 3.39
CA ALA A 36 31.84 -14.68 4.84
C ALA A 36 30.44 -14.60 5.46
N ALA A 37 29.54 -13.79 4.91
CA ALA A 37 28.21 -13.53 5.46
C ALA A 37 27.14 -14.51 4.97
N VAL A 38 27.20 -14.93 3.71
CA VAL A 38 26.15 -15.73 3.05
C VAL A 38 26.53 -17.21 3.04
N PRO A 39 25.65 -18.14 3.44
CA PRO A 39 25.90 -19.58 3.35
C PRO A 39 26.26 -20.01 1.93
N GLU A 40 27.30 -20.84 1.78
CA GLU A 40 27.84 -21.25 0.48
C GLU A 40 26.81 -22.03 -0.35
N ASP A 41 25.98 -22.83 0.28
CA ASP A 41 25.05 -23.76 -0.35
C ASP A 41 23.79 -23.07 -0.93
N ILE A 42 23.55 -21.79 -0.60
CA ILE A 42 22.44 -21.02 -1.17
C ILE A 42 22.89 -20.02 -2.24
N ARG A 43 24.21 -19.78 -2.38
CA ARG A 43 24.71 -18.79 -3.34
C ARG A 43 24.44 -19.22 -4.78
N THR A 44 23.95 -18.28 -5.60
CA THR A 44 23.80 -18.48 -7.03
C THR A 44 25.04 -17.98 -7.77
N THR A 45 25.36 -18.61 -8.90
CA THR A 45 26.59 -18.29 -9.63
C THR A 45 26.41 -17.25 -10.73
N THR A 46 25.18 -17.04 -11.24
CA THR A 46 24.92 -16.10 -12.33
C THR A 46 23.48 -15.59 -12.32
N LEU A 47 23.33 -14.27 -12.40
CA LEU A 47 22.10 -13.58 -12.75
C LEU A 47 22.21 -13.12 -14.21
N THR A 48 21.18 -13.31 -15.04
CA THR A 48 21.23 -13.00 -16.48
C THR A 48 20.12 -12.03 -16.88
N LEU A 49 20.32 -10.72 -16.63
CA LEU A 49 19.37 -9.67 -17.01
C LEU A 49 19.84 -8.82 -18.19
N GLY A 50 21.05 -9.09 -18.69
CA GLY A 50 21.69 -8.26 -19.71
C GLY A 50 22.49 -7.07 -19.13
N PRO A 51 23.12 -6.27 -19.99
CA PRO A 51 23.91 -5.11 -19.59
C PRO A 51 23.02 -3.98 -19.10
N ALA A 52 23.54 -3.18 -18.16
CA ALA A 52 22.89 -1.98 -17.68
C ALA A 52 22.64 -0.97 -18.80
N LEU A 53 21.46 -0.38 -18.81
CA LEU A 53 21.12 0.73 -19.71
C LEU A 53 21.51 2.07 -19.06
N THR A 54 21.84 3.05 -19.88
CA THR A 54 21.86 4.45 -19.43
C THR A 54 20.45 4.96 -19.19
N GLU A 55 20.28 6.06 -18.45
CA GLU A 55 18.97 6.69 -18.24
C GLU A 55 18.27 7.02 -19.58
N GLU A 56 19.04 7.55 -20.55
CA GLU A 56 18.50 7.87 -21.89
C GLU A 56 18.03 6.62 -22.64
N GLU A 57 18.77 5.52 -22.57
CA GLU A 57 18.40 4.25 -23.23
C GLU A 57 17.16 3.63 -22.57
N ALA A 58 17.10 3.66 -21.24
CA ALA A 58 15.94 3.17 -20.48
C ALA A 58 14.67 3.98 -20.83
N LEU A 59 14.75 5.31 -20.80
CA LEU A 59 13.64 6.18 -21.21
C LEU A 59 13.24 5.96 -22.67
N ARG A 60 14.20 5.78 -23.59
CA ARG A 60 13.92 5.49 -25.01
C ARG A 60 13.20 4.15 -25.15
N LYS A 61 13.60 3.13 -24.40
CA LYS A 61 12.93 1.82 -24.43
C LYS A 61 11.52 1.89 -23.86
N LEU A 62 11.33 2.59 -22.72
CA LEU A 62 9.99 2.86 -22.16
C LEU A 62 9.11 3.64 -23.14
N ARG A 63 9.67 4.64 -23.84
CA ARG A 63 8.93 5.36 -24.89
C ARG A 63 8.52 4.44 -26.04
N SER A 64 9.36 3.46 -26.42
CA SER A 64 9.00 2.48 -27.45
C SER A 64 7.86 1.56 -27.03
N TYR A 65 7.76 1.21 -25.74
CA TYR A 65 6.58 0.50 -25.20
C TYR A 65 5.35 1.41 -25.19
N ALA A 66 5.48 2.62 -24.67
CA ALA A 66 4.39 3.59 -24.63
C ALA A 66 3.74 3.79 -26.00
N GLN A 67 4.54 3.96 -27.07
CA GLN A 67 4.07 4.15 -28.44
C GLN A 67 3.36 2.93 -29.06
N GLN A 68 3.45 1.76 -28.46
CA GLN A 68 2.70 0.57 -28.90
C GLN A 68 1.30 0.50 -28.30
N ASN A 69 0.98 1.36 -27.33
CA ASN A 69 -0.36 1.47 -26.78
C ASN A 69 -1.21 2.42 -27.64
N VAL A 70 -2.49 2.09 -27.75
CA VAL A 70 -3.48 2.95 -28.43
C VAL A 70 -4.32 3.62 -27.35
N VAL A 71 -4.10 4.92 -27.17
CA VAL A 71 -4.86 5.70 -26.16
C VAL A 71 -6.15 6.18 -26.82
N LEU A 72 -7.26 5.56 -26.48
CA LEU A 72 -8.59 6.03 -26.83
C LEU A 72 -9.19 6.78 -25.64
N GLN A 73 -10.01 7.80 -25.90
CA GLN A 73 -10.79 8.47 -24.84
C GLN A 73 -11.77 7.45 -24.23
N SER A 74 -11.69 7.25 -22.92
CA SER A 74 -12.43 6.19 -22.26
C SER A 74 -13.85 6.60 -21.88
N PHE A 75 -14.83 5.92 -22.44
CA PHE A 75 -16.22 5.91 -22.02
C PHE A 75 -16.64 4.51 -21.52
N TYR A 76 -15.66 3.74 -21.02
CA TYR A 76 -15.86 2.35 -20.63
C TYR A 76 -16.53 2.23 -19.25
N GLY A 77 -16.13 3.05 -18.28
CA GLY A 77 -16.63 2.99 -16.93
C GLY A 77 -16.18 1.74 -16.16
N GLN A 78 -17.10 1.00 -15.59
CA GLN A 78 -16.85 -0.23 -14.80
C GLN A 78 -15.87 0.03 -13.63
N GLY A 79 -16.07 1.14 -12.88
CA GLY A 79 -15.26 1.50 -11.73
C GLY A 79 -13.97 2.27 -12.05
N TYR A 80 -13.69 2.54 -13.33
CA TYR A 80 -12.55 3.32 -13.81
C TYR A 80 -13.02 4.39 -14.79
N PHE A 81 -12.81 5.65 -14.45
CA PHE A 81 -13.35 6.77 -15.19
C PHE A 81 -12.26 7.73 -15.64
N ASP A 82 -12.45 8.30 -16.83
CA ASP A 82 -11.61 9.40 -17.27
C ASP A 82 -11.76 10.60 -16.33
N THR A 83 -10.64 11.21 -15.92
CA THR A 83 -10.60 12.33 -14.99
C THR A 83 -9.41 13.24 -15.30
N ILE A 84 -9.48 14.48 -14.88
CA ILE A 84 -8.44 15.47 -15.11
C ILE A 84 -7.64 15.69 -13.82
N THR A 85 -6.38 15.27 -13.82
CA THR A 85 -5.46 15.58 -12.71
C THR A 85 -5.04 17.06 -12.81
N PRO A 86 -5.39 17.93 -11.84
CA PRO A 86 -4.91 19.31 -11.85
C PRO A 86 -3.38 19.37 -11.88
N PRO A 87 -2.78 20.17 -12.79
CA PRO A 87 -1.33 20.27 -12.93
C PRO A 87 -0.61 20.60 -11.61
N VAL A 88 -1.21 21.44 -10.76
CA VAL A 88 -0.67 21.80 -9.45
C VAL A 88 -0.55 20.59 -8.52
N ILE A 89 -1.49 19.64 -8.57
CA ILE A 89 -1.46 18.42 -7.78
C ILE A 89 -0.45 17.42 -8.39
N ARG A 90 -0.49 17.24 -9.72
CA ARG A 90 0.46 16.34 -10.40
C ARG A 90 1.91 16.72 -10.10
N ARG A 91 2.28 18.00 -10.28
CA ARG A 91 3.65 18.49 -10.11
C ARG A 91 4.12 18.56 -8.66
N ASN A 92 3.21 18.81 -7.71
CA ASN A 92 3.56 19.06 -6.32
C ASN A 92 3.13 17.96 -5.34
N VAL A 93 2.58 16.85 -5.84
CA VAL A 93 2.30 15.63 -5.06
C VAL A 93 2.87 14.41 -5.78
N VAL A 94 2.37 14.10 -7.00
CA VAL A 94 2.75 12.88 -7.73
C VAL A 94 4.22 12.90 -8.15
N GLU A 95 4.73 14.04 -8.58
CA GLU A 95 6.09 14.25 -9.08
C GLU A 95 7.04 14.87 -8.04
N ASP A 96 6.61 15.07 -6.78
CA ASP A 96 7.41 15.69 -5.72
C ASP A 96 7.98 14.65 -4.75
N PRO A 97 9.34 14.50 -4.66
CA PRO A 97 9.98 13.51 -3.80
C PRO A 97 9.67 13.67 -2.31
N GLY A 98 9.38 14.86 -1.82
CA GLY A 98 8.97 15.06 -0.42
C GLY A 98 7.66 14.36 -0.06
N TRP A 99 6.79 14.10 -1.06
CA TRP A 99 5.58 13.32 -0.89
C TRP A 99 5.78 11.84 -1.19
N TYR A 100 6.34 11.50 -2.37
CA TYR A 100 6.39 10.11 -2.78
C TYR A 100 7.50 9.30 -2.11
N THR A 101 8.56 9.90 -1.58
CA THR A 101 9.62 9.16 -0.86
C THR A 101 9.38 9.02 0.64
N ALA A 102 8.27 9.52 1.15
CA ALA A 102 7.88 9.38 2.55
C ALA A 102 7.37 7.96 2.85
N TYR A 103 7.41 7.57 4.13
CA TYR A 103 6.91 6.28 4.60
C TYR A 103 5.57 6.40 5.36
N THR A 104 5.00 5.27 5.73
CA THR A 104 3.84 5.19 6.63
C THR A 104 4.11 5.99 7.92
N PRO A 105 3.18 6.84 8.37
CA PRO A 105 3.41 7.76 9.47
C PRO A 105 3.34 7.08 10.86
N TYR A 106 4.18 6.06 11.07
CA TYR A 106 4.32 5.40 12.39
C TYR A 106 4.95 6.29 13.45
N GLN A 107 5.76 7.27 13.02
CA GLN A 107 6.32 8.29 13.90
C GLN A 107 5.60 9.61 13.62
N PRO A 108 4.56 9.91 14.38
CA PRO A 108 3.64 10.97 14.04
C PRO A 108 4.27 12.37 14.16
N GLU A 109 5.25 12.59 15.03
CA GLU A 109 5.86 13.90 15.22
C GLU A 109 6.60 14.42 13.97
N ILE A 110 7.03 13.53 13.08
CA ILE A 110 7.71 13.84 11.81
C ILE A 110 6.83 13.59 10.59
N SER A 111 5.53 13.45 10.78
CA SER A 111 4.59 13.03 9.74
C SER A 111 3.28 13.81 9.78
N GLN A 112 3.29 14.99 10.40
CA GLN A 112 2.06 15.75 10.65
C GLN A 112 1.40 16.23 9.37
N GLY A 113 2.18 16.55 8.32
CA GLY A 113 1.63 16.97 7.03
C GLY A 113 0.95 15.82 6.28
N ARG A 114 1.55 14.62 6.24
CA ARG A 114 0.92 13.42 5.67
C ARG A 114 -0.33 13.03 6.43
N LEU A 115 -0.25 13.07 7.76
CA LEU A 115 -1.40 12.75 8.62
C LEU A 115 -2.54 13.73 8.40
N GLU A 116 -2.27 15.03 8.27
CA GLU A 116 -3.27 16.04 7.95
C GLU A 116 -3.91 15.77 6.56
N ALA A 117 -3.11 15.51 5.54
CA ALA A 117 -3.61 15.18 4.22
C ALA A 117 -4.49 13.91 4.19
N LEU A 118 -4.11 12.87 4.94
CA LEU A 118 -4.91 11.66 5.09
C LEU A 118 -6.19 11.91 5.92
N LEU A 119 -6.14 12.81 6.90
CA LEU A 119 -7.33 13.21 7.66
C LEU A 119 -8.31 13.99 6.77
N ASN A 120 -7.80 14.85 5.85
CA ASN A 120 -8.62 15.49 4.82
C ASN A 120 -9.33 14.44 3.95
N PHE A 121 -8.64 13.38 3.54
CA PHE A 121 -9.24 12.26 2.80
C PHE A 121 -10.36 11.58 3.60
N GLN A 122 -10.11 11.26 4.87
CA GLN A 122 -11.12 10.65 5.75
C GLN A 122 -12.35 11.55 5.89
N THR A 123 -12.14 12.84 6.12
CA THR A 123 -13.22 13.82 6.27
C THR A 123 -14.04 13.94 4.99
N MET A 124 -13.38 13.98 3.83
CA MET A 124 -14.04 13.96 2.51
C MET A 124 -14.96 12.74 2.36
N VAL A 125 -14.42 11.54 2.66
CA VAL A 125 -15.20 10.29 2.55
C VAL A 125 -16.36 10.28 3.54
N GLN A 126 -16.16 10.71 4.79
CA GLN A 126 -17.20 10.77 5.81
C GLN A 126 -18.36 11.70 5.38
N GLU A 127 -18.04 12.91 4.91
CA GLU A 127 -19.06 13.88 4.50
C GLU A 127 -19.81 13.45 3.23
N LEU A 128 -19.13 12.83 2.26
CA LEU A 128 -19.79 12.34 1.05
C LEU A 128 -20.66 11.12 1.34
N THR A 129 -20.18 10.18 2.14
CA THR A 129 -20.93 8.95 2.45
C THR A 129 -21.97 9.12 3.55
N GLY A 130 -21.89 10.18 4.36
CA GLY A 130 -22.76 10.38 5.53
C GLY A 130 -22.50 9.40 6.67
N LEU A 131 -21.34 8.74 6.69
CA LEU A 131 -20.93 7.79 7.72
C LEU A 131 -19.79 8.37 8.57
N PRO A 132 -19.85 8.23 9.92
CA PRO A 132 -18.98 9.00 10.82
C PRO A 132 -17.52 8.53 10.89
N ILE A 133 -17.20 7.34 10.44
CA ILE A 133 -15.85 6.76 10.55
C ILE A 133 -15.38 6.30 9.17
N ALA A 134 -14.30 6.87 8.65
CA ALA A 134 -13.64 6.43 7.43
C ALA A 134 -12.17 6.06 7.69
N ASN A 135 -11.63 5.17 6.87
CA ASN A 135 -10.20 4.83 6.88
C ASN A 135 -9.38 5.76 5.97
N ALA A 136 -8.06 5.67 6.10
CA ALA A 136 -7.10 6.47 5.32
C ALA A 136 -6.65 5.77 4.02
N SER A 137 -7.42 4.93 3.46
CA SER A 137 -7.44 4.19 2.19
C SER A 137 -7.33 2.67 2.31
N LEU A 138 -7.77 2.01 1.25
CA LEU A 138 -7.61 0.59 0.94
C LEU A 138 -6.96 0.45 -0.44
N LEU A 139 -6.84 -0.79 -0.94
CA LEU A 139 -5.98 -1.10 -2.08
C LEU A 139 -6.64 -0.91 -3.45
N ASP A 140 -7.90 -1.33 -3.60
CA ASP A 140 -8.79 -1.06 -4.74
C ASP A 140 -10.24 -1.31 -4.33
N GLU A 141 -11.21 -0.98 -5.19
CA GLU A 141 -12.63 -1.16 -4.90
C GLU A 141 -13.01 -2.60 -4.63
N ALA A 142 -12.54 -3.53 -5.47
CA ALA A 142 -12.88 -4.94 -5.35
C ALA A 142 -12.42 -5.54 -4.02
N THR A 143 -11.21 -5.19 -3.59
CA THR A 143 -10.69 -5.61 -2.29
C THR A 143 -11.36 -4.88 -1.12
N ALA A 144 -11.77 -3.62 -1.29
CA ALA A 144 -12.53 -2.89 -0.27
C ALA A 144 -13.88 -3.55 -0.01
N VAL A 145 -14.59 -3.98 -1.05
CA VAL A 145 -15.85 -4.75 -0.91
C VAL A 145 -15.59 -6.10 -0.23
N ALA A 146 -14.53 -6.81 -0.61
CA ALA A 146 -14.14 -8.06 0.03
C ALA A 146 -13.79 -7.87 1.53
N GLU A 147 -13.14 -6.77 1.89
CA GLU A 147 -12.89 -6.40 3.30
C GLU A 147 -14.19 -6.06 4.05
N ALA A 148 -15.17 -5.42 3.39
CA ALA A 148 -16.49 -5.18 3.97
C ALA A 148 -17.22 -6.48 4.29
N VAL A 149 -17.18 -7.47 3.40
CA VAL A 149 -17.74 -8.80 3.66
C VAL A 149 -17.00 -9.51 4.81
N GLY A 150 -15.67 -9.40 4.84
CA GLY A 150 -14.87 -9.88 5.97
C GLY A 150 -15.25 -9.20 7.30
N LEU A 151 -15.53 -7.90 7.29
CA LEU A 151 -16.04 -7.15 8.46
C LEU A 151 -17.41 -7.67 8.90
N MET A 152 -18.34 -7.89 7.96
CA MET A 152 -19.65 -8.49 8.25
C MET A 152 -19.50 -9.85 8.93
N ALA A 153 -18.64 -10.73 8.40
CA ALA A 153 -18.39 -12.07 8.94
C ALA A 153 -17.77 -12.03 10.35
N ARG A 154 -16.89 -11.04 10.63
CA ARG A 154 -16.32 -10.86 11.99
C ARG A 154 -17.34 -10.32 12.98
N THR A 155 -18.25 -9.48 12.53
CA THR A 155 -19.26 -8.81 13.37
C THR A 155 -20.48 -9.70 13.64
N ASN A 156 -21.03 -10.33 12.59
CA ASN A 156 -22.22 -11.16 12.69
C ASN A 156 -21.85 -12.65 12.68
N LYS A 157 -21.83 -13.27 13.86
CA LYS A 157 -21.49 -14.70 14.05
C LYS A 157 -22.69 -15.64 13.97
N LYS A 158 -23.91 -15.12 13.72
CA LYS A 158 -25.12 -15.93 13.70
C LYS A 158 -25.44 -16.50 12.32
N GLY A 159 -24.77 -16.02 11.29
CA GLY A 159 -24.96 -16.44 9.92
C GLY A 159 -23.65 -16.80 9.23
N ASN A 160 -23.76 -17.35 8.02
CA ASN A 160 -22.65 -17.70 7.13
C ASN A 160 -22.93 -17.31 5.67
N ARG A 161 -24.08 -16.65 5.38
CA ARG A 161 -24.50 -16.31 4.02
C ARG A 161 -24.34 -14.81 3.78
N VAL A 162 -23.76 -14.45 2.64
CA VAL A 162 -23.68 -13.08 2.12
C VAL A 162 -24.33 -13.01 0.74
N ILE A 163 -25.05 -11.91 0.47
CA ILE A 163 -25.62 -11.64 -0.85
C ILE A 163 -24.85 -10.49 -1.49
N LEU A 164 -24.44 -10.69 -2.73
CA LEU A 164 -23.86 -9.67 -3.60
C LEU A 164 -24.92 -9.26 -4.63
N ASP A 165 -25.20 -7.97 -4.70
CA ASP A 165 -26.08 -7.43 -5.73
C ASP A 165 -25.49 -7.72 -7.11
N ARG A 166 -26.28 -8.32 -8.02
CA ARG A 166 -25.84 -8.63 -9.39
C ARG A 166 -25.43 -7.37 -10.20
N ARG A 167 -25.79 -6.18 -9.71
CA ARG A 167 -25.46 -4.89 -10.30
C ARG A 167 -24.07 -4.36 -9.92
N LEU A 168 -23.34 -5.05 -9.04
CA LEU A 168 -21.94 -4.76 -8.76
C LEU A 168 -21.08 -4.95 -10.01
N HIS A 169 -19.95 -4.26 -10.09
CA HIS A 169 -18.98 -4.47 -11.16
C HIS A 169 -18.49 -5.93 -11.20
N PRO A 170 -18.33 -6.55 -12.38
CA PRO A 170 -17.92 -7.96 -12.49
C PRO A 170 -16.66 -8.31 -11.70
N GLN A 171 -15.64 -7.47 -11.73
CA GLN A 171 -14.40 -7.66 -10.98
C GLN A 171 -14.62 -7.60 -9.46
N VAL A 172 -15.55 -6.77 -9.00
CA VAL A 172 -15.94 -6.70 -7.57
C VAL A 172 -16.62 -8.00 -7.15
N VAL A 173 -17.54 -8.50 -7.97
CA VAL A 173 -18.20 -9.80 -7.74
C VAL A 173 -17.17 -10.92 -7.69
N ALA A 174 -16.23 -10.97 -8.65
CA ALA A 174 -15.22 -12.02 -8.74
C ALA A 174 -14.32 -12.09 -7.50
N VAL A 175 -13.67 -10.98 -7.15
CA VAL A 175 -12.75 -10.91 -5.99
C VAL A 175 -13.50 -11.17 -4.69
N THR A 176 -14.67 -10.56 -4.52
CA THR A 176 -15.44 -10.70 -3.27
C THR A 176 -15.96 -12.11 -3.10
N THR A 177 -16.46 -12.75 -4.17
CA THR A 177 -16.96 -14.13 -4.14
C THR A 177 -15.85 -15.09 -3.71
N GLU A 178 -14.68 -15.01 -4.30
CA GLU A 178 -13.59 -15.93 -3.98
C GLU A 178 -13.01 -15.69 -2.57
N ARG A 179 -12.93 -14.44 -2.13
CA ARG A 179 -12.55 -14.10 -0.75
C ARG A 179 -13.58 -14.64 0.27
N ALA A 180 -14.86 -14.46 -0.01
CA ALA A 180 -15.95 -14.95 0.85
C ALA A 180 -16.00 -16.48 0.91
N ARG A 181 -15.91 -17.17 -0.23
CA ARG A 181 -15.85 -18.65 -0.31
C ARG A 181 -14.63 -19.19 0.45
N THR A 182 -13.47 -18.53 0.31
CA THR A 182 -12.27 -18.88 1.07
C THR A 182 -12.51 -18.82 2.58
N LEU A 183 -13.26 -17.82 3.06
CA LEU A 183 -13.66 -17.70 4.46
C LEU A 183 -14.73 -18.72 4.90
N GLY A 184 -15.25 -19.53 3.97
CA GLY A 184 -16.30 -20.53 4.22
C GLY A 184 -17.71 -19.94 4.25
N LEU A 185 -17.91 -18.78 3.63
CA LEU A 185 -19.22 -18.16 3.49
C LEU A 185 -19.96 -18.71 2.27
N GLU A 186 -21.26 -18.82 2.39
CA GLU A 186 -22.18 -19.04 1.28
C GLU A 186 -22.39 -17.70 0.57
N VAL A 187 -22.10 -17.65 -0.73
CA VAL A 187 -22.26 -16.45 -1.55
C VAL A 187 -23.41 -16.62 -2.51
N GLU A 188 -24.36 -15.71 -2.46
CA GLU A 188 -25.44 -15.60 -3.42
C GLU A 188 -25.30 -14.31 -4.21
N ILE A 189 -25.49 -14.40 -5.54
CA ILE A 189 -25.55 -13.24 -6.42
C ILE A 189 -26.99 -13.09 -6.89
N ALA A 190 -27.65 -12.01 -6.47
CA ALA A 190 -29.07 -11.82 -6.67
C ALA A 190 -29.45 -10.38 -7.03
N ASP A 191 -30.64 -10.22 -7.59
CA ASP A 191 -31.29 -8.90 -7.67
C ASP A 191 -31.96 -8.62 -6.32
N VAL A 192 -31.42 -7.66 -5.61
CA VAL A 192 -31.90 -7.26 -4.27
C VAL A 192 -32.94 -6.12 -4.30
N SER A 193 -33.30 -5.62 -5.49
CA SER A 193 -34.28 -4.51 -5.62
C SER A 193 -35.67 -4.88 -5.14
N SER A 194 -36.02 -6.17 -5.18
CA SER A 194 -37.33 -6.71 -4.73
C SER A 194 -37.30 -7.25 -3.30
N GLY A 195 -36.22 -6.98 -2.54
CA GLY A 195 -36.04 -7.49 -1.17
C GLY A 195 -35.08 -8.69 -1.09
N VAL A 196 -34.78 -9.11 0.13
CA VAL A 196 -33.84 -10.18 0.47
C VAL A 196 -34.58 -11.38 1.02
N VAL A 197 -34.26 -12.61 0.55
CA VAL A 197 -34.89 -13.85 1.00
C VAL A 197 -33.89 -14.75 1.71
N GLY A 198 -34.39 -15.64 2.58
CA GLY A 198 -33.61 -16.68 3.27
C GLY A 198 -33.12 -16.29 4.66
N GLU A 199 -32.49 -17.27 5.34
CA GLU A 199 -31.99 -17.18 6.72
C GLU A 199 -30.44 -17.11 6.75
N SER A 200 -29.88 -17.02 7.95
CA SER A 200 -28.43 -17.05 8.20
C SER A 200 -27.65 -15.92 7.52
N LEU A 201 -28.29 -14.78 7.24
CA LEU A 201 -27.71 -13.65 6.55
C LEU A 201 -26.73 -12.88 7.44
N ILE A 202 -25.46 -12.75 7.00
CA ILE A 202 -24.50 -11.86 7.67
C ILE A 202 -24.59 -10.42 7.15
N GLY A 203 -24.92 -10.26 5.87
CA GLY A 203 -25.10 -8.96 5.24
C GLY A 203 -25.26 -9.03 3.73
N VAL A 204 -25.47 -7.88 3.13
CA VAL A 204 -25.64 -7.69 1.70
C VAL A 204 -24.78 -6.55 1.21
N VAL A 205 -24.18 -6.68 0.03
CA VAL A 205 -23.50 -5.60 -0.69
C VAL A 205 -24.41 -5.13 -1.82
N LEU A 206 -24.82 -3.87 -1.77
CA LEU A 206 -25.69 -3.19 -2.73
C LEU A 206 -24.84 -2.33 -3.69
N ALA A 207 -25.23 -2.23 -4.96
CA ALA A 207 -24.61 -1.35 -5.94
C ALA A 207 -25.38 -0.01 -6.04
N TYR A 208 -24.67 1.13 -6.03
CA TYR A 208 -25.29 2.45 -6.08
C TYR A 208 -24.33 3.52 -6.61
N PRO A 209 -24.33 3.81 -7.93
CA PRO A 209 -25.07 3.18 -9.04
C PRO A 209 -24.67 1.75 -9.38
N GLY A 210 -25.44 1.07 -10.22
CA GLY A 210 -25.12 -0.26 -10.77
C GLY A 210 -24.11 -0.20 -11.92
N THR A 211 -23.56 -1.36 -12.28
CA THR A 211 -22.53 -1.51 -13.32
C THR A 211 -22.98 -1.15 -14.73
N GLU A 212 -24.30 -1.25 -15.01
CA GLU A 212 -24.93 -0.83 -16.28
C GLU A 212 -25.46 0.62 -16.21
N GLY A 213 -25.18 1.34 -15.11
CA GLY A 213 -25.58 2.71 -14.87
C GLY A 213 -26.89 2.89 -14.08
N ASP A 214 -27.64 1.82 -13.89
CA ASP A 214 -28.96 1.86 -13.24
C ASP A 214 -28.89 2.33 -11.79
N ILE A 215 -29.85 3.18 -11.39
CA ILE A 215 -30.05 3.59 -10.01
C ILE A 215 -31.38 3.05 -9.53
N VAL A 216 -31.35 2.29 -8.44
CA VAL A 216 -32.54 1.79 -7.77
C VAL A 216 -32.63 2.34 -6.35
N ASP A 217 -33.85 2.42 -5.83
CA ASP A 217 -34.08 2.79 -4.43
C ASP A 217 -33.74 1.59 -3.53
N VAL A 218 -32.67 1.73 -2.78
CA VAL A 218 -32.14 0.68 -1.90
C VAL A 218 -32.68 0.72 -0.48
N ARG A 219 -33.51 1.73 -0.10
CA ARG A 219 -34.00 1.89 1.28
C ARG A 219 -34.82 0.69 1.77
N GLY A 220 -35.75 0.21 0.95
CA GLY A 220 -36.53 -0.96 1.31
C GLY A 220 -35.71 -2.24 1.48
N ALA A 221 -34.65 -2.40 0.64
CA ALA A 221 -33.71 -3.50 0.79
C ALA A 221 -32.91 -3.42 2.10
N ILE A 222 -32.45 -2.21 2.47
CA ILE A 222 -31.71 -1.97 3.72
C ILE A 222 -32.59 -2.29 4.94
N GLU A 223 -33.85 -1.83 4.96
CA GLU A 223 -34.80 -2.16 6.03
C GLU A 223 -35.02 -3.66 6.17
N ASP A 224 -35.18 -4.38 5.06
CA ASP A 224 -35.35 -5.82 5.06
C ASP A 224 -34.08 -6.56 5.57
N ILE A 225 -32.86 -6.13 5.14
CA ILE A 225 -31.59 -6.66 5.62
C ILE A 225 -31.48 -6.50 7.15
N HIS A 226 -31.77 -5.33 7.67
CA HIS A 226 -31.69 -5.04 9.12
C HIS A 226 -32.73 -5.85 9.90
N SER A 227 -33.95 -6.04 9.37
CA SER A 227 -35.00 -6.84 10.00
C SER A 227 -34.57 -8.30 10.22
N ARG A 228 -33.64 -8.79 9.38
CA ARG A 228 -33.03 -10.15 9.44
C ARG A 228 -31.73 -10.18 10.25
N GLY A 229 -31.31 -9.04 10.81
CA GLY A 229 -30.09 -8.90 11.59
C GLY A 229 -28.79 -8.91 10.76
N GLY A 230 -28.88 -8.73 9.43
CA GLY A 230 -27.74 -8.54 8.53
C GLY A 230 -27.23 -7.11 8.52
N LEU A 231 -26.05 -6.90 7.96
CA LEU A 231 -25.45 -5.58 7.72
C LEU A 231 -25.61 -5.18 6.24
N ALA A 232 -25.92 -3.90 6.00
CA ALA A 232 -26.03 -3.34 4.67
C ALA A 232 -24.75 -2.57 4.29
N ALA A 233 -24.03 -3.03 3.25
CA ALA A 233 -22.95 -2.27 2.63
C ALA A 233 -23.39 -1.74 1.27
N ILE A 234 -23.01 -0.50 0.96
CA ILE A 234 -23.20 0.12 -0.35
C ILE A 234 -21.84 0.31 -1.02
N ALA A 235 -21.67 -0.28 -2.20
CA ALA A 235 -20.59 0.04 -3.13
C ALA A 235 -21.03 1.25 -3.96
N THR A 236 -20.25 2.36 -3.91
CA THR A 236 -20.67 3.64 -4.44
C THR A 236 -19.53 4.46 -5.04
N ASP A 237 -19.90 5.45 -5.83
CA ASP A 237 -19.04 6.43 -6.49
C ASP A 237 -19.14 7.81 -5.80
N LEU A 238 -18.01 8.34 -5.33
CA LEU A 238 -17.96 9.62 -4.61
C LEU A 238 -18.46 10.81 -5.44
N LEU A 239 -18.30 10.79 -6.77
CA LEU A 239 -18.80 11.88 -7.62
C LEU A 239 -20.33 11.81 -7.76
N ALA A 240 -20.88 10.61 -7.90
CA ALA A 240 -22.33 10.39 -7.91
C ALA A 240 -22.98 10.91 -6.61
N LEU A 241 -22.31 10.79 -5.47
CA LEU A 241 -22.77 11.27 -4.17
C LEU A 241 -22.82 12.81 -4.05
N GLN A 242 -22.33 13.57 -5.03
CA GLN A 242 -22.61 15.01 -5.11
C GLN A 242 -24.08 15.31 -5.45
N LEU A 243 -24.74 14.37 -6.16
CA LEU A 243 -26.12 14.53 -6.63
C LEU A 243 -27.08 13.50 -6.03
N LEU A 244 -26.58 12.34 -5.62
CA LEU A 244 -27.36 11.25 -5.03
C LEU A 244 -27.27 11.28 -3.50
N GLU A 245 -28.34 10.83 -2.84
CA GLU A 245 -28.40 10.77 -1.38
C GLU A 245 -27.33 9.84 -0.82
N SER A 246 -26.78 10.20 0.32
CA SER A 246 -25.65 9.48 0.90
C SER A 246 -26.00 8.11 1.46
N PRO A 247 -25.10 7.12 1.40
CA PRO A 247 -25.28 5.81 2.02
C PRO A 247 -25.73 5.87 3.48
N GLY A 248 -25.15 6.78 4.27
CA GLY A 248 -25.50 6.95 5.68
C GLY A 248 -26.94 7.41 5.88
N THR A 249 -27.43 8.37 5.08
CA THR A 249 -28.82 8.83 5.09
C THR A 249 -29.79 7.73 4.63
N LEU A 250 -29.37 6.90 3.68
CA LEU A 250 -30.15 5.76 3.21
C LEU A 250 -30.19 4.61 4.25
N GLY A 251 -29.41 4.68 5.32
CA GLY A 251 -29.39 3.72 6.41
C GLY A 251 -28.33 2.64 6.30
N ALA A 252 -27.36 2.75 5.41
CA ALA A 252 -26.27 1.77 5.28
C ALA A 252 -25.38 1.72 6.52
N ASP A 253 -24.84 0.54 6.85
CA ASP A 253 -23.86 0.35 7.91
C ASP A 253 -22.42 0.60 7.42
N ILE A 254 -22.20 0.35 6.12
CA ILE A 254 -20.89 0.39 5.46
C ILE A 254 -21.06 1.06 4.09
N ALA A 255 -20.12 1.93 3.72
CA ALA A 255 -19.96 2.42 2.35
C ALA A 255 -18.53 2.12 1.88
N VAL A 256 -18.39 1.62 0.66
CA VAL A 256 -17.10 1.29 0.03
C VAL A 256 -17.07 1.79 -1.41
N GLY A 257 -15.88 1.97 -1.96
CA GLY A 257 -15.71 2.37 -3.36
C GLY A 257 -14.28 2.79 -3.65
N SER A 258 -14.08 3.38 -4.83
CA SER A 258 -12.82 3.97 -5.27
C SER A 258 -12.88 5.49 -5.30
N SER A 259 -11.76 6.14 -4.92
CA SER A 259 -11.60 7.58 -5.11
C SER A 259 -10.88 7.95 -6.42
N GLN A 260 -10.69 6.99 -7.33
CA GLN A 260 -9.91 7.16 -8.56
C GLN A 260 -10.35 8.39 -9.37
N ARG A 261 -11.66 8.58 -9.57
CA ARG A 261 -12.17 9.68 -10.39
C ARG A 261 -12.03 11.08 -9.75
N PHE A 262 -11.43 11.16 -8.55
CA PHE A 262 -11.01 12.42 -7.93
C PHE A 262 -9.54 12.71 -8.33
N GLY A 263 -9.33 12.92 -9.63
CA GLY A 263 -8.09 13.39 -10.20
C GLY A 263 -6.95 12.36 -10.28
N VAL A 264 -7.20 11.07 -10.10
CA VAL A 264 -6.17 10.04 -10.25
C VAL A 264 -6.31 9.38 -11.63
N PRO A 265 -5.24 9.35 -12.45
CA PRO A 265 -5.29 8.73 -13.76
C PRO A 265 -5.71 7.25 -13.73
N LEU A 266 -6.10 6.70 -14.88
CA LEU A 266 -6.49 5.28 -15.01
C LEU A 266 -5.35 4.31 -14.67
N PHE A 267 -4.09 4.69 -14.94
CA PHE A 267 -2.87 3.93 -14.62
C PHE A 267 -2.95 2.44 -14.99
N PHE A 268 -3.69 2.10 -16.05
CA PHE A 268 -3.93 0.72 -16.47
C PHE A 268 -4.45 -0.19 -15.33
N GLY A 269 -5.21 0.38 -14.40
CA GLY A 269 -5.86 -0.34 -13.30
C GLY A 269 -5.44 0.06 -11.88
N GLY A 270 -4.38 0.83 -11.75
CA GLY A 270 -3.91 1.33 -10.46
C GLY A 270 -2.44 1.74 -10.43
N PRO A 271 -1.99 2.28 -9.27
CA PRO A 271 -2.65 2.26 -7.96
C PRO A 271 -3.81 3.26 -7.83
N HIS A 272 -4.88 2.86 -7.13
CA HIS A 272 -6.02 3.72 -6.82
C HIS A 272 -6.38 3.60 -5.33
N ALA A 273 -6.70 4.71 -4.68
CA ALA A 273 -7.13 4.70 -3.29
C ALA A 273 -8.61 4.32 -3.19
N ALA A 274 -8.89 3.12 -2.70
CA ALA A 274 -10.22 2.75 -2.28
C ALA A 274 -10.52 3.27 -0.87
N PHE A 275 -11.78 3.32 -0.50
CA PHE A 275 -12.23 3.75 0.83
C PHE A 275 -13.21 2.77 1.44
N MET A 276 -13.29 2.83 2.76
CA MET A 276 -14.38 2.24 3.55
C MET A 276 -14.79 3.21 4.64
N ALA A 277 -16.09 3.52 4.69
CA ALA A 277 -16.70 4.26 5.79
C ALA A 277 -17.73 3.39 6.50
N VAL A 278 -17.85 3.57 7.81
CA VAL A 278 -18.71 2.72 8.65
C VAL A 278 -19.41 3.52 9.75
N THR A 279 -20.48 2.95 10.29
CA THR A 279 -21.11 3.45 11.53
C THR A 279 -20.16 3.31 12.72
N ASP A 280 -20.33 4.12 13.76
CA ASP A 280 -19.46 4.12 14.96
C ASP A 280 -19.35 2.72 15.62
N LYS A 281 -20.39 1.92 15.56
CA LYS A 281 -20.41 0.55 16.10
C LYS A 281 -19.36 -0.36 15.47
N LEU A 282 -18.98 -0.11 14.21
CA LEU A 282 -18.08 -0.95 13.42
C LEU A 282 -16.62 -0.49 13.43
N LYS A 283 -16.29 0.67 14.01
CA LYS A 283 -14.94 1.26 13.96
C LYS A 283 -13.80 0.33 14.39
N ARG A 284 -14.04 -0.57 15.33
CA ARG A 284 -13.04 -1.55 15.79
C ARG A 284 -12.85 -2.74 14.85
N GLN A 285 -13.71 -2.88 13.85
CA GLN A 285 -13.66 -3.94 12.83
C GLN A 285 -13.20 -3.39 11.46
N LEU A 286 -13.09 -2.07 11.32
CA LEU A 286 -12.71 -1.40 10.09
C LEU A 286 -11.31 -1.82 9.65
N ALA A 287 -11.16 -2.24 8.38
CA ALA A 287 -9.87 -2.52 7.76
C ALA A 287 -9.14 -1.23 7.36
N GLY A 288 -7.83 -1.32 7.18
CA GLY A 288 -7.00 -0.17 6.82
C GLY A 288 -6.69 0.75 8.01
N ARG A 289 -5.81 1.72 7.81
CA ARG A 289 -5.39 2.67 8.85
C ARG A 289 -6.45 3.73 9.10
N ILE A 290 -6.44 4.27 10.32
CA ILE A 290 -7.25 5.43 10.69
C ILE A 290 -6.30 6.48 11.27
N VAL A 291 -6.34 7.68 10.72
CA VAL A 291 -5.73 8.85 11.33
C VAL A 291 -6.67 9.41 12.39
N GLY A 292 -6.12 9.73 13.55
CA GLY A 292 -6.85 10.31 14.65
C GLY A 292 -6.20 11.58 15.18
N VAL A 293 -7.01 12.37 15.86
CA VAL A 293 -6.57 13.60 16.52
C VAL A 293 -6.20 13.30 17.97
N SER A 294 -5.07 13.84 18.39
CA SER A 294 -4.61 13.83 19.79
C SER A 294 -4.06 15.22 20.12
N LYS A 295 -3.23 15.29 21.16
CA LYS A 295 -2.47 16.48 21.54
C LYS A 295 -1.02 16.12 21.82
N ASP A 296 -0.14 17.09 21.72
CA ASP A 296 1.25 16.97 22.11
C ASP A 296 1.47 17.31 23.59
N ALA A 297 2.71 17.26 24.05
CA ALA A 297 3.09 17.53 25.44
C ALA A 297 2.81 18.98 25.88
N GLU A 298 2.57 19.92 24.98
CA GLU A 298 2.19 21.31 25.23
C GLU A 298 0.68 21.54 25.12
N GLY A 299 -0.09 20.46 24.85
CA GLY A 299 -1.54 20.50 24.74
C GLY A 299 -2.07 20.89 23.36
N ARG A 300 -1.21 21.08 22.37
CA ARG A 300 -1.59 21.45 20.99
C ARG A 300 -2.16 20.26 20.22
N PRO A 301 -3.12 20.49 19.31
CA PRO A 301 -3.60 19.42 18.43
C PRO A 301 -2.46 18.77 17.67
N ALA A 302 -2.46 17.45 17.62
CA ALA A 302 -1.48 16.65 16.92
C ALA A 302 -2.14 15.41 16.32
N TYR A 303 -1.71 14.98 15.14
CA TYR A 303 -2.27 13.84 14.44
C TYR A 303 -1.44 12.58 14.65
N ARG A 304 -2.10 11.42 14.67
CA ARG A 304 -1.47 10.11 14.83
C ARG A 304 -2.28 9.01 14.17
N LEU A 305 -1.70 7.83 14.00
CA LEU A 305 -2.48 6.64 13.67
C LEU A 305 -3.26 6.19 14.91
N ALA A 306 -4.57 6.03 14.77
CA ALA A 306 -5.50 5.67 15.85
C ALA A 306 -5.90 4.19 15.80
N LEU A 307 -6.32 3.64 16.93
CA LEU A 307 -6.80 2.26 17.07
C LEU A 307 -5.81 1.20 16.54
N GLN A 308 -4.51 1.44 16.68
CA GLN A 308 -3.45 0.54 16.16
C GLN A 308 -3.56 -0.88 16.72
N THR A 309 -4.19 -1.08 17.89
CA THR A 309 -4.38 -2.41 18.49
C THR A 309 -5.19 -3.39 17.65
N ARG A 310 -5.86 -2.95 16.58
CA ARG A 310 -6.54 -3.82 15.61
C ARG A 310 -5.65 -4.23 14.43
N GLU A 311 -4.47 -3.62 14.30
CA GLU A 311 -3.55 -3.82 13.20
C GLU A 311 -2.76 -5.15 13.32
N GLN A 312 -2.29 -5.68 12.19
CA GLN A 312 -1.61 -6.98 12.13
C GLN A 312 -0.28 -7.00 12.89
N HIS A 313 0.45 -5.89 12.95
CA HIS A 313 1.72 -5.80 13.68
C HIS A 313 1.57 -5.93 15.21
N ILE A 314 0.35 -5.73 15.74
CA ILE A 314 0.04 -5.90 17.18
C ILE A 314 -0.77 -7.18 17.43
N ARG A 315 -1.79 -7.44 16.62
CA ARG A 315 -2.75 -8.55 16.83
C ARG A 315 -2.40 -9.83 16.13
N ARG A 316 -1.49 -9.82 15.12
CA ARG A 316 -1.10 -11.01 14.33
C ARG A 316 -2.33 -11.75 13.79
N GLU A 317 -2.51 -13.03 14.15
CA GLU A 317 -3.63 -13.87 13.71
C GLU A 317 -5.02 -13.37 14.18
N ARG A 318 -5.08 -12.43 15.11
CA ARG A 318 -6.31 -11.78 15.59
C ARG A 318 -6.54 -10.41 14.96
N ALA A 319 -5.75 -10.01 13.99
CA ALA A 319 -5.93 -8.77 13.26
C ALA A 319 -7.28 -8.76 12.51
N THR A 320 -7.80 -7.57 12.24
CA THR A 320 -9.03 -7.41 11.47
C THR A 320 -8.82 -7.63 9.97
N SER A 321 -7.59 -7.40 9.48
CA SER A 321 -7.17 -7.56 8.09
C SER A 321 -5.66 -7.80 8.03
N ASN A 322 -5.15 -8.29 6.90
CA ASN A 322 -3.72 -8.38 6.63
C ASN A 322 -3.14 -7.12 5.97
N ILE A 323 -3.95 -6.09 5.68
CA ILE A 323 -3.51 -4.87 5.00
C ILE A 323 -2.48 -4.13 5.87
N CYS A 324 -1.27 -3.95 5.31
CA CYS A 324 -0.17 -3.17 5.88
C CYS A 324 0.10 -1.92 5.05
N THR A 325 0.28 -2.11 3.75
CA THR A 325 0.43 -1.06 2.75
C THR A 325 -0.95 -0.55 2.33
N ALA A 326 -1.10 0.76 2.14
CA ALA A 326 -2.30 1.40 1.62
C ALA A 326 -1.96 2.17 0.33
N GLN A 327 -2.91 2.89 -0.24
CA GLN A 327 -2.69 3.77 -1.41
C GLN A 327 -2.63 5.24 -0.95
N ALA A 328 -1.70 5.54 -0.02
CA ALA A 328 -1.67 6.82 0.68
C ALA A 328 -1.46 8.01 -0.26
N LEU A 329 -0.50 7.95 -1.20
CA LEU A 329 -0.25 9.04 -2.15
C LEU A 329 -1.48 9.36 -2.99
N LEU A 330 -2.20 8.33 -3.43
CA LEU A 330 -3.41 8.49 -4.26
C LEU A 330 -4.58 9.02 -3.41
N ALA A 331 -4.66 8.66 -2.13
CA ALA A 331 -5.61 9.26 -1.19
C ALA A 331 -5.33 10.75 -0.98
N VAL A 332 -4.04 11.13 -0.85
CA VAL A 332 -3.62 12.54 -0.80
C VAL A 332 -4.04 13.27 -2.09
N CYS A 333 -3.77 12.70 -3.27
CA CYS A 333 -4.21 13.29 -4.54
C CYS A 333 -5.72 13.51 -4.57
N ALA A 334 -6.52 12.54 -4.16
CA ALA A 334 -7.99 12.64 -4.14
C ALA A 334 -8.49 13.70 -3.14
N ALA A 335 -7.88 13.79 -1.96
CA ALA A 335 -8.20 14.84 -0.98
C ALA A 335 -7.86 16.23 -1.52
N MET A 336 -6.67 16.40 -2.12
CA MET A 336 -6.25 17.68 -2.72
C MET A 336 -7.12 18.06 -3.93
N TYR A 337 -7.58 17.06 -4.70
CA TYR A 337 -8.56 17.30 -5.78
C TYR A 337 -9.88 17.85 -5.23
N ALA A 338 -10.39 17.27 -4.15
CA ALA A 338 -11.60 17.77 -3.49
C ALA A 338 -11.43 19.19 -2.93
N ILE A 339 -10.27 19.50 -2.34
CA ILE A 339 -9.92 20.82 -1.84
C ILE A 339 -9.78 21.83 -3.01
N TRP A 340 -9.19 21.41 -4.12
CA TRP A 340 -8.97 22.22 -5.32
C TRP A 340 -10.28 22.67 -5.97
N HIS A 341 -11.22 21.75 -6.16
CA HIS A 341 -12.51 22.03 -6.78
C HIS A 341 -13.53 22.62 -5.79
N GLY A 342 -13.41 22.27 -4.52
CA GLY A 342 -14.41 22.61 -3.51
C GLY A 342 -15.77 21.97 -3.77
N PRO A 343 -16.74 22.14 -2.86
CA PRO A 343 -18.06 21.52 -3.01
C PRO A 343 -18.80 21.98 -4.28
N ALA A 344 -18.70 23.25 -4.64
CA ALA A 344 -19.35 23.79 -5.84
C ALA A 344 -18.73 23.26 -7.15
N GLY A 345 -17.39 23.15 -7.21
CA GLY A 345 -16.70 22.64 -8.39
C GLY A 345 -16.97 21.16 -8.62
N LEU A 346 -16.94 20.33 -7.56
CA LEU A 346 -17.26 18.90 -7.65
C LEU A 346 -18.72 18.69 -8.07
N ARG A 347 -19.64 19.49 -7.51
CA ARG A 347 -21.03 19.44 -7.91
C ARG A 347 -21.23 19.81 -9.38
N ALA A 348 -20.53 20.85 -9.86
CA ALA A 348 -20.61 21.26 -11.27
C ALA A 348 -20.04 20.16 -12.21
N ILE A 349 -18.99 19.43 -11.82
CA ILE A 349 -18.48 18.28 -12.56
C ILE A 349 -19.55 17.18 -12.61
N ALA A 350 -20.16 16.84 -11.46
CA ALA A 350 -21.20 15.82 -11.38
C ALA A 350 -22.45 16.18 -12.22
N GLU A 351 -22.89 17.43 -12.16
CA GLU A 351 -24.01 17.93 -12.97
C GLU A 351 -23.69 17.87 -14.46
N ARG A 352 -22.47 18.22 -14.88
CA ARG A 352 -22.05 18.19 -16.29
C ARG A 352 -22.04 16.76 -16.84
N VAL A 353 -21.46 15.79 -16.14
CA VAL A 353 -21.42 14.39 -16.63
C VAL A 353 -22.82 13.77 -16.67
N HIS A 354 -23.67 14.11 -15.70
CA HIS A 354 -25.08 13.69 -15.69
C HIS A 354 -25.89 14.33 -16.83
N GLN A 355 -25.65 15.61 -17.15
CA GLN A 355 -26.26 16.30 -18.30
C GLN A 355 -25.85 15.62 -19.60
N TYR A 356 -24.55 15.30 -19.79
CA TYR A 356 -24.07 14.60 -20.98
C TYR A 356 -24.71 13.23 -21.17
N ALA A 357 -24.82 12.46 -20.08
CA ALA A 357 -25.54 11.19 -20.09
C ALA A 357 -27.03 11.35 -20.44
N SER A 358 -27.67 12.39 -19.91
CA SER A 358 -29.09 12.70 -20.18
C SER A 358 -29.34 13.10 -21.65
N ASP A 359 -28.49 13.97 -22.20
CA ASP A 359 -28.54 14.37 -23.60
C ASP A 359 -28.31 13.18 -24.57
N PHE A 360 -27.32 12.37 -24.26
CA PHE A 360 -27.06 11.14 -25.01
C PHE A 360 -28.27 10.19 -24.97
N ALA A 361 -28.77 9.91 -23.75
CA ALA A 361 -29.92 9.02 -23.56
C ALA A 361 -31.19 9.52 -24.27
N GLN A 362 -31.42 10.84 -24.27
CA GLN A 362 -32.55 11.41 -24.98
C GLN A 362 -32.40 11.26 -26.49
N ALA A 363 -31.20 11.48 -27.02
CA ALA A 363 -30.93 11.32 -28.46
C ALA A 363 -31.15 9.88 -28.94
N VAL A 364 -30.66 8.91 -28.17
CA VAL A 364 -30.76 7.47 -28.49
C VAL A 364 -32.20 6.93 -28.30
N GLY A 365 -32.98 7.52 -27.38
CA GLY A 365 -34.42 7.28 -27.21
C GLY A 365 -34.73 5.89 -26.65
N ASP A 366 -35.68 5.20 -27.28
CA ASP A 366 -36.27 3.93 -26.78
C ASP A 366 -35.27 2.74 -26.68
N LYS A 367 -34.05 2.91 -27.19
CA LYS A 367 -32.99 1.89 -27.07
C LYS A 367 -32.27 1.94 -25.72
N VAL A 368 -32.50 2.97 -24.90
CA VAL A 368 -31.92 3.09 -23.56
C VAL A 368 -32.56 2.07 -22.64
N VAL A 369 -31.71 1.27 -21.98
CA VAL A 369 -32.17 0.12 -21.15
C VAL A 369 -32.73 0.58 -19.80
N HIS A 370 -32.09 1.59 -19.17
CA HIS A 370 -32.42 2.03 -17.82
C HIS A 370 -32.97 3.47 -17.83
N GLU A 371 -34.07 3.69 -17.14
CA GLU A 371 -34.69 5.01 -17.03
C GLU A 371 -33.87 5.95 -16.11
N ASN A 372 -33.40 5.39 -14.99
CA ASN A 372 -32.67 6.13 -13.96
C ASN A 372 -31.18 5.79 -14.02
N PHE A 373 -30.33 6.78 -14.23
CA PHE A 373 -28.88 6.65 -14.28
C PHE A 373 -28.19 7.94 -13.81
N PHE A 374 -26.91 7.86 -13.49
CA PHE A 374 -26.08 9.04 -13.18
C PHE A 374 -25.30 9.50 -14.42
N ASP A 375 -24.21 8.80 -14.75
CA ASP A 375 -23.29 9.17 -15.83
C ASP A 375 -23.11 8.04 -16.87
N THR A 376 -23.69 6.90 -16.64
CA THR A 376 -23.55 5.71 -17.47
C THR A 376 -24.86 5.31 -18.08
N VAL A 377 -24.90 5.18 -19.41
CA VAL A 377 -26.08 4.85 -20.19
C VAL A 377 -25.85 3.55 -20.94
N THR A 378 -26.71 2.56 -20.71
CA THR A 378 -26.71 1.28 -21.46
C THR A 378 -27.74 1.31 -22.57
N VAL A 379 -27.33 0.90 -23.78
CA VAL A 379 -28.11 1.01 -25.01
C VAL A 379 -28.21 -0.36 -25.72
N GLU A 380 -29.40 -0.77 -26.12
CA GLU A 380 -29.62 -1.92 -26.99
C GLU A 380 -29.17 -1.63 -28.42
N CYS A 381 -28.24 -2.45 -28.97
CA CYS A 381 -27.65 -2.26 -30.28
C CYS A 381 -26.91 -3.51 -30.76
N ASP A 382 -26.42 -3.49 -31.98
CA ASP A 382 -25.37 -4.42 -32.45
C ASP A 382 -24.04 -4.00 -31.80
N ALA A 383 -23.72 -4.61 -30.68
CA ALA A 383 -22.57 -4.21 -29.86
C ALA A 383 -21.22 -4.34 -30.60
N PRO A 384 -20.91 -5.44 -31.30
CA PRO A 384 -19.71 -5.54 -32.10
C PRO A 384 -19.53 -4.40 -33.12
N ALA A 385 -20.62 -4.02 -33.83
CA ALA A 385 -20.57 -2.94 -34.81
C ALA A 385 -20.34 -1.57 -34.17
N ILE A 386 -21.01 -1.28 -33.03
CA ILE A 386 -20.85 -0.02 -32.31
C ILE A 386 -19.45 0.08 -31.68
N VAL A 387 -18.93 -0.98 -31.07
CA VAL A 387 -17.59 -0.99 -30.46
C VAL A 387 -16.51 -0.75 -31.52
N ALA A 388 -16.64 -1.37 -32.70
CA ALA A 388 -15.70 -1.15 -33.79
C ALA A 388 -15.75 0.30 -34.29
N ALA A 389 -16.95 0.83 -34.53
CA ALA A 389 -17.14 2.21 -34.96
C ALA A 389 -16.66 3.24 -33.91
N ALA A 390 -16.88 2.98 -32.65
CA ALA A 390 -16.37 3.81 -31.55
C ALA A 390 -14.83 3.83 -31.54
N ALA A 391 -14.18 2.68 -31.69
CA ALA A 391 -12.72 2.59 -31.74
C ALA A 391 -12.14 3.36 -32.92
N GLU A 392 -12.75 3.28 -34.10
CA GLU A 392 -12.39 4.06 -35.28
C GLU A 392 -12.57 5.59 -35.07
N ALA A 393 -13.57 5.97 -34.28
CA ALA A 393 -13.82 7.36 -33.90
C ALA A 393 -12.91 7.86 -32.75
N GLY A 394 -12.05 7.01 -32.18
CA GLY A 394 -11.16 7.40 -31.08
C GLY A 394 -11.73 7.17 -29.68
N TYR A 395 -12.80 6.40 -29.55
CA TYR A 395 -13.48 6.15 -28.28
C TYR A 395 -13.42 4.68 -27.85
N LEU A 396 -13.28 4.46 -26.55
CA LEU A 396 -13.39 3.16 -25.92
C LEU A 396 -14.73 3.08 -25.17
N VAL A 397 -15.63 2.19 -25.63
CA VAL A 397 -16.92 1.92 -25.00
C VAL A 397 -17.01 0.47 -24.53
N ARG A 398 -17.88 0.18 -23.57
CA ARG A 398 -18.00 -1.17 -22.99
C ARG A 398 -19.06 -1.99 -23.68
N SER A 399 -18.69 -3.16 -24.22
CA SER A 399 -19.63 -4.18 -24.69
C SER A 399 -20.23 -4.95 -23.50
N LEU A 400 -21.53 -5.17 -23.54
CA LEU A 400 -22.30 -6.03 -22.62
C LEU A 400 -22.93 -7.20 -23.41
N GLY A 401 -22.08 -8.09 -23.88
CA GLY A 401 -22.42 -9.15 -24.81
C GLY A 401 -22.60 -8.61 -26.24
N ASP A 402 -23.40 -9.30 -27.06
CA ASP A 402 -23.55 -8.96 -28.48
C ASP A 402 -24.65 -7.92 -28.74
N SER A 403 -25.49 -7.63 -27.72
CA SER A 403 -26.74 -6.87 -27.93
C SER A 403 -26.81 -5.54 -27.18
N LYS A 404 -25.80 -5.19 -26.39
CA LYS A 404 -25.78 -3.95 -25.58
C LYS A 404 -24.39 -3.33 -25.52
N VAL A 405 -24.37 -2.00 -25.48
CA VAL A 405 -23.18 -1.19 -25.18
C VAL A 405 -23.49 -0.25 -24.03
N SER A 406 -22.54 -0.08 -23.11
CA SER A 406 -22.58 0.91 -22.06
C SER A 406 -21.60 2.05 -22.37
N VAL A 407 -22.05 3.30 -22.19
CA VAL A 407 -21.28 4.54 -22.38
C VAL A 407 -21.25 5.31 -21.07
N SER A 408 -20.06 5.48 -20.49
CA SER A 408 -19.84 6.15 -19.20
C SER A 408 -19.13 7.49 -19.40
N PHE A 409 -19.76 8.59 -19.03
CA PHE A 409 -19.21 9.92 -19.21
C PHE A 409 -18.31 10.30 -18.02
N GLY A 410 -17.03 10.52 -18.31
CA GLY A 410 -16.04 11.01 -17.35
C GLY A 410 -15.88 12.52 -17.40
N GLU A 411 -15.03 13.05 -16.52
CA GLU A 411 -14.77 14.51 -16.41
C GLU A 411 -14.21 15.11 -17.70
N GLY A 412 -13.39 14.36 -18.45
CA GLY A 412 -12.77 14.79 -19.70
C GLY A 412 -13.72 14.83 -20.90
N ALA A 413 -14.97 14.35 -20.76
CA ALA A 413 -15.94 14.37 -21.85
C ALA A 413 -16.35 15.80 -22.23
N THR A 414 -16.57 16.01 -23.52
CA THR A 414 -17.02 17.27 -24.11
C THR A 414 -18.39 17.11 -24.78
N ARG A 415 -19.04 18.22 -25.09
CA ARG A 415 -20.29 18.21 -25.86
C ARG A 415 -20.12 17.57 -27.23
N GLU A 416 -18.99 17.80 -27.89
CA GLU A 416 -18.66 17.20 -29.18
C GLU A 416 -18.57 15.67 -29.11
N ASP A 417 -18.03 15.14 -28.01
CA ASP A 417 -17.97 13.69 -27.77
C ASP A 417 -19.37 13.09 -27.64
N VAL A 418 -20.28 13.77 -26.91
CA VAL A 418 -21.68 13.34 -26.79
C VAL A 418 -22.36 13.25 -28.17
N GLU A 419 -22.14 14.25 -29.02
CA GLU A 419 -22.71 14.32 -30.37
C GLU A 419 -22.15 13.21 -31.28
N LYS A 420 -20.84 13.01 -31.26
CA LYS A 420 -20.17 11.93 -32.01
C LYS A 420 -20.60 10.54 -31.55
N LEU A 421 -20.65 10.30 -30.23
CA LEU A 421 -21.13 9.04 -29.68
C LEU A 421 -22.58 8.76 -30.09
N ALA A 422 -23.48 9.77 -29.99
CA ALA A 422 -24.86 9.59 -30.41
C ALA A 422 -24.99 9.26 -31.91
N GLN A 423 -24.15 9.86 -32.76
CA GLN A 423 -24.12 9.56 -34.20
C GLN A 423 -23.79 8.10 -34.48
N LEU A 424 -22.98 7.42 -33.68
CA LEU A 424 -22.70 5.98 -33.81
C LEU A 424 -23.96 5.13 -33.70
N PHE A 425 -24.96 5.61 -32.93
CA PHE A 425 -26.27 4.96 -32.81
C PHE A 425 -27.32 5.50 -33.81
N GLY A 426 -26.89 6.34 -34.75
CA GLY A 426 -27.78 6.97 -35.72
C GLY A 426 -28.65 8.09 -35.14
N ALA A 427 -28.25 8.67 -34.02
CA ALA A 427 -29.01 9.68 -33.27
C ALA A 427 -28.41 11.09 -33.42
N ILE A 428 -29.22 12.11 -33.21
CA ILE A 428 -28.83 13.53 -33.21
C ILE A 428 -29.13 14.10 -31.85
N VAL A 429 -28.12 14.69 -31.20
CA VAL A 429 -28.25 15.29 -29.88
C VAL A 429 -28.94 16.66 -30.01
N THR A 430 -29.94 16.87 -29.18
CA THR A 430 -30.55 18.18 -28.92
C THR A 430 -30.38 18.56 -27.47
N GLU A 431 -30.35 19.84 -27.16
CA GLU A 431 -30.32 20.26 -25.76
C GLU A 431 -31.59 19.81 -25.02
N SER A 432 -31.40 19.25 -23.85
CA SER A 432 -32.46 18.78 -22.98
C SER A 432 -32.22 19.18 -21.52
N GLU A 433 -33.28 19.11 -20.72
CA GLU A 433 -33.10 19.15 -19.27
C GLU A 433 -32.51 17.81 -18.79
N ALA A 434 -31.62 17.87 -17.81
CA ALA A 434 -31.07 16.65 -17.18
C ALA A 434 -32.20 15.79 -16.60
N ARG A 435 -32.10 14.48 -16.75
CA ARG A 435 -33.11 13.58 -16.17
C ARG A 435 -33.12 13.71 -14.64
N PRO A 436 -34.31 13.76 -14.02
CA PRO A 436 -34.36 13.79 -12.56
C PRO A 436 -33.80 12.49 -11.95
N LEU A 437 -32.99 12.63 -10.92
CA LEU A 437 -32.46 11.50 -10.17
C LEU A 437 -33.51 10.95 -9.20
N PRO A 438 -33.61 9.62 -8.99
CA PRO A 438 -34.65 9.02 -8.14
C PRO A 438 -34.42 9.28 -6.64
N LEU A 439 -33.19 9.51 -6.22
CA LEU A 439 -32.79 9.77 -4.83
C LEU A 439 -31.85 10.98 -4.80
N PRO A 440 -32.39 12.19 -5.04
CA PRO A 440 -31.55 13.39 -5.09
C PRO A 440 -30.97 13.70 -3.70
N ARG A 441 -29.72 14.17 -3.66
CA ARG A 441 -29.04 14.60 -2.44
C ARG A 441 -29.77 15.77 -1.79
N THR A 442 -30.11 15.64 -0.53
CA THR A 442 -30.80 16.67 0.27
C THR A 442 -29.87 17.40 1.24
N THR A 443 -28.67 16.86 1.49
CA THR A 443 -27.70 17.42 2.42
C THR A 443 -26.56 18.12 1.70
N GLU A 444 -26.00 19.16 2.32
CA GLU A 444 -24.76 19.78 1.84
C GLU A 444 -23.59 18.78 1.90
N THR A 445 -22.59 18.99 1.06
CA THR A 445 -21.38 18.17 0.98
C THR A 445 -20.15 19.01 1.23
N LEU A 446 -19.11 18.40 1.82
CA LEU A 446 -17.81 19.02 2.03
C LEU A 446 -17.93 20.37 2.76
N THR A 447 -18.62 20.31 3.89
CA THR A 447 -18.94 21.49 4.71
C THR A 447 -17.77 21.96 5.56
N HIS A 448 -16.79 21.08 5.81
CA HIS A 448 -15.59 21.44 6.57
C HIS A 448 -14.82 22.56 5.84
N PRO A 449 -14.39 23.62 6.55
CA PRO A 449 -13.76 24.81 5.94
C PRO A 449 -12.57 24.52 5.03
N ILE A 450 -11.83 23.42 5.24
CA ILE A 450 -10.70 23.05 4.39
C ILE A 450 -11.07 22.93 2.91
N PHE A 451 -12.29 22.44 2.61
CA PHE A 451 -12.77 22.29 1.23
C PHE A 451 -13.23 23.62 0.59
N SER A 452 -13.22 24.72 1.33
CA SER A 452 -13.57 26.06 0.84
C SER A 452 -12.47 27.09 1.07
N SER A 453 -11.33 26.71 1.66
CA SER A 453 -10.28 27.67 2.05
C SER A 453 -9.24 27.92 0.97
N VAL A 454 -9.13 27.04 -0.04
CA VAL A 454 -8.15 27.13 -1.11
C VAL A 454 -8.85 27.53 -2.41
N HIS A 455 -8.68 28.80 -2.84
CA HIS A 455 -9.35 29.36 -4.00
C HIS A 455 -8.44 29.62 -5.19
N SER A 456 -7.12 29.49 -5.02
CA SER A 456 -6.16 29.81 -6.07
C SER A 456 -5.03 28.81 -6.12
N GLU A 457 -4.38 28.72 -7.29
CA GLU A 457 -3.19 27.88 -7.48
C GLU A 457 -2.09 28.25 -6.49
N THR A 458 -1.90 29.55 -6.21
CA THR A 458 -0.91 30.01 -5.22
C THR A 458 -1.23 29.51 -3.81
N GLN A 459 -2.50 29.50 -3.40
CA GLN A 459 -2.89 28.97 -2.10
C GLN A 459 -2.69 27.46 -2.04
N MET A 460 -3.06 26.72 -3.08
CA MET A 460 -2.83 25.27 -3.15
C MET A 460 -1.33 24.95 -3.07
N LEU A 461 -0.51 25.65 -3.85
CA LEU A 461 0.94 25.44 -3.85
C LEU A 461 1.56 25.69 -2.46
N ARG A 462 1.13 26.75 -1.76
CA ARG A 462 1.60 27.06 -0.42
C ARG A 462 1.10 26.06 0.62
N TYR A 463 -0.14 25.61 0.52
CA TYR A 463 -0.67 24.59 1.40
C TYR A 463 0.07 23.25 1.25
N LEU A 464 0.28 22.78 0.01
CA LEU A 464 1.07 21.58 -0.26
C LEU A 464 2.51 21.71 0.28
N ARG A 465 3.13 22.90 0.15
CA ARG A 465 4.46 23.17 0.68
C ARG A 465 4.46 23.15 2.21
N GLU A 466 3.48 23.77 2.85
CA GLU A 466 3.34 23.78 4.31
C GLU A 466 3.22 22.37 4.87
N LEU A 467 2.38 21.52 4.27
CA LEU A 467 2.25 20.13 4.67
C LEU A 467 3.58 19.37 4.51
N LYS A 468 4.22 19.50 3.36
CA LYS A 468 5.50 18.84 3.09
C LYS A 468 6.59 19.24 4.07
N ASP A 469 6.66 20.51 4.45
CA ASP A 469 7.67 21.02 5.36
C ASP A 469 7.53 20.50 6.81
N LYS A 470 6.36 20.03 7.20
CA LYS A 470 6.09 19.37 8.48
C LYS A 470 6.72 17.96 8.58
N ASP A 471 7.16 17.38 7.47
CA ASP A 471 7.48 15.96 7.36
C ASP A 471 8.97 15.69 7.06
N LEU A 472 9.42 14.47 7.40
CA LEU A 472 10.66 13.90 6.90
C LEU A 472 10.37 12.88 5.79
N ALA A 473 11.18 12.95 4.73
CA ALA A 473 11.19 12.03 3.61
C ALA A 473 12.64 11.85 3.12
N LEU A 474 12.89 10.95 2.15
CA LEU A 474 14.25 10.65 1.67
C LEU A 474 14.93 11.84 0.97
N ASP A 475 14.19 12.86 0.56
CA ASP A 475 14.75 14.10 0.03
C ASP A 475 15.41 14.99 1.11
N ARG A 476 15.29 14.61 2.39
CA ARG A 476 15.88 15.33 3.53
C ARG A 476 16.89 14.52 4.32
N THR A 477 16.69 13.22 4.48
CA THR A 477 17.49 12.39 5.40
C THR A 477 17.28 10.91 5.11
N MET A 478 18.20 10.07 5.54
CA MET A 478 18.04 8.63 5.58
C MET A 478 16.82 8.23 6.43
N ILE A 479 16.12 7.20 5.99
CA ILE A 479 15.05 6.55 6.75
C ILE A 479 15.46 5.10 7.03
N PRO A 480 16.16 4.81 8.15
CA PRO A 480 16.81 3.53 8.41
C PRO A 480 15.84 2.50 9.01
N LEU A 481 14.69 2.30 8.38
CA LEU A 481 13.65 1.39 8.86
C LEU A 481 13.98 -0.06 8.55
N GLY A 482 14.28 -0.85 9.56
CA GLY A 482 14.49 -2.30 9.43
C GLY A 482 13.23 -3.04 8.98
N SER A 483 13.45 -4.05 8.13
CA SER A 483 12.48 -4.82 7.36
C SER A 483 11.62 -3.99 6.40
N CYS A 484 12.00 -2.74 6.14
CA CYS A 484 11.32 -1.85 5.20
C CYS A 484 12.34 -1.02 4.42
N THR A 485 12.91 -1.61 3.38
CA THR A 485 13.92 -0.96 2.53
C THR A 485 13.44 0.40 2.02
N MET A 486 14.03 1.46 2.53
CA MET A 486 13.76 2.84 2.14
C MET A 486 14.88 3.34 1.22
N LYS A 487 15.03 2.72 0.04
CA LYS A 487 16.00 3.19 -0.95
C LYS A 487 15.41 4.25 -1.85
N LEU A 488 16.25 5.18 -2.29
CA LEU A 488 15.84 6.21 -3.23
C LEU A 488 15.56 5.59 -4.61
N ASN A 489 14.45 5.98 -5.20
CA ASN A 489 14.09 5.56 -6.56
C ASN A 489 14.83 6.36 -7.63
N PRO A 490 15.03 5.80 -8.84
CA PRO A 490 15.55 6.55 -9.97
C PRO A 490 14.58 7.67 -10.37
N THR A 491 15.04 8.90 -10.47
CA THR A 491 14.20 10.03 -10.91
C THR A 491 13.69 9.83 -12.33
N ALA A 492 14.53 9.28 -13.22
CA ALA A 492 14.12 8.90 -14.58
C ALA A 492 12.97 7.90 -14.61
N GLY A 493 12.84 7.03 -13.62
CA GLY A 493 11.73 6.07 -13.51
C GLY A 493 10.38 6.71 -13.18
N MET A 494 10.37 7.91 -12.59
CA MET A 494 9.13 8.64 -12.28
C MET A 494 8.49 9.32 -13.49
N GLU A 495 9.28 9.70 -14.49
CA GLU A 495 8.78 10.42 -15.66
C GLU A 495 7.74 9.62 -16.47
N PRO A 496 7.96 8.33 -16.80
CA PRO A 496 7.05 7.56 -17.62
C PRO A 496 5.64 7.35 -17.05
N ILE A 497 5.48 7.34 -15.72
CA ILE A 497 4.18 7.05 -15.10
C ILE A 497 3.11 8.11 -15.41
N THR A 498 3.52 9.33 -15.78
CA THR A 498 2.61 10.42 -16.15
C THR A 498 2.46 10.60 -17.66
N TRP A 499 3.11 9.78 -18.49
CA TRP A 499 2.89 9.82 -19.93
C TRP A 499 1.48 9.32 -20.27
N PRO A 500 0.74 10.02 -21.14
CA PRO A 500 -0.64 9.63 -21.47
C PRO A 500 -0.78 8.18 -21.97
N GLU A 501 0.21 7.69 -22.69
CA GLU A 501 0.24 6.34 -23.24
C GLU A 501 0.38 5.24 -22.17
N PHE A 502 0.77 5.63 -20.94
CA PHE A 502 0.74 4.76 -19.78
C PHE A 502 -0.39 5.16 -18.81
N ALA A 503 -0.50 6.44 -18.49
CA ALA A 503 -1.42 6.93 -17.47
C ALA A 503 -2.91 6.79 -17.87
N ASN A 504 -3.25 6.98 -19.16
CA ASN A 504 -4.64 7.12 -19.60
C ASN A 504 -5.21 5.87 -20.31
N VAL A 505 -4.54 4.73 -20.18
CA VAL A 505 -5.05 3.46 -20.74
C VAL A 505 -5.97 2.78 -19.71
N HIS A 506 -7.18 2.46 -20.18
CA HIS A 506 -8.18 1.77 -19.34
C HIS A 506 -7.75 0.30 -19.09
N PRO A 507 -7.90 -0.26 -17.86
CA PRO A 507 -7.45 -1.63 -17.53
C PRO A 507 -8.14 -2.74 -18.33
N TYR A 508 -9.33 -2.47 -18.86
CA TYR A 508 -10.09 -3.41 -19.67
C TYR A 508 -10.08 -3.06 -21.17
N ALA A 509 -9.17 -2.18 -21.59
CA ALA A 509 -8.93 -1.97 -23.02
C ALA A 509 -8.47 -3.28 -23.69
N PRO A 510 -8.90 -3.56 -24.94
CA PRO A 510 -8.54 -4.79 -25.65
C PRO A 510 -7.03 -4.98 -25.79
N ASP A 511 -6.59 -6.22 -25.87
CA ASP A 511 -5.17 -6.59 -26.04
C ASP A 511 -4.50 -5.89 -27.24
N SER A 512 -5.26 -5.61 -28.31
CA SER A 512 -4.79 -4.87 -29.48
C SER A 512 -4.45 -3.40 -29.18
N GLN A 513 -4.98 -2.83 -28.12
CA GLN A 513 -4.74 -1.44 -27.72
C GLN A 513 -3.68 -1.33 -26.61
N THR A 514 -3.27 -2.43 -26.00
CA THR A 514 -2.40 -2.48 -24.82
C THR A 514 -1.10 -3.25 -25.03
N ALA A 515 -0.65 -3.35 -26.29
CA ALA A 515 0.52 -4.15 -26.66
C ALA A 515 1.79 -3.71 -25.91
N GLY A 516 2.00 -2.41 -25.74
CA GLY A 516 3.15 -1.85 -25.02
C GLY A 516 3.12 -2.14 -23.53
N TRP A 517 1.96 -2.02 -22.89
CA TRP A 517 1.78 -2.40 -21.48
C TRP A 517 2.08 -3.88 -21.27
N ARG A 518 1.52 -4.75 -22.12
CA ARG A 518 1.76 -6.20 -22.01
C ARG A 518 3.21 -6.57 -22.21
N ALA A 519 3.89 -5.95 -23.16
CA ALA A 519 5.31 -6.18 -23.40
C ALA A 519 6.17 -5.79 -22.19
N LEU A 520 5.92 -4.61 -21.60
CA LEU A 520 6.62 -4.14 -20.40
C LEU A 520 6.37 -5.06 -19.20
N LEU A 521 5.10 -5.43 -18.93
CA LEU A 521 4.73 -6.26 -17.81
C LEU A 521 5.26 -7.68 -17.95
N ASN A 522 5.23 -8.28 -19.14
CA ASN A 522 5.82 -9.59 -19.40
C ASN A 522 7.33 -9.58 -19.15
N GLU A 523 8.06 -8.59 -19.66
CA GLU A 523 9.51 -8.46 -19.43
C GLU A 523 9.79 -8.29 -17.92
N MET A 524 8.96 -7.52 -17.21
CA MET A 524 9.11 -7.37 -15.76
C MET A 524 8.89 -8.68 -15.01
N GLU A 525 7.84 -9.44 -15.35
CA GLU A 525 7.57 -10.76 -14.75
C GLU A 525 8.70 -11.75 -15.04
N GLU A 526 9.25 -11.75 -16.27
CA GLU A 526 10.41 -12.58 -16.65
C GLU A 526 11.67 -12.21 -15.85
N TRP A 527 11.96 -10.91 -15.68
CA TRP A 527 13.09 -10.48 -14.86
C TRP A 527 12.95 -10.85 -13.40
N LEU A 528 11.74 -10.71 -12.84
CA LEU A 528 11.48 -11.11 -11.45
C LEU A 528 11.60 -12.63 -11.28
N ALA A 529 11.18 -13.42 -12.26
CA ALA A 529 11.36 -14.87 -12.25
C ALA A 529 12.85 -15.24 -12.28
N GLU A 530 13.65 -14.60 -13.14
CA GLU A 530 15.11 -14.79 -13.21
C GLU A 530 15.80 -14.40 -11.90
N ILE A 531 15.44 -13.25 -11.31
CA ILE A 531 16.03 -12.75 -10.06
C ILE A 531 15.75 -13.71 -8.89
N THR A 532 14.57 -14.30 -8.85
CA THR A 532 14.12 -15.12 -7.72
C THR A 532 14.31 -16.62 -7.93
N GLY A 533 14.59 -17.07 -9.15
CA GLY A 533 14.75 -18.47 -9.51
C GLY A 533 13.44 -19.26 -9.56
N TYR A 534 12.29 -18.59 -9.65
CA TYR A 534 10.99 -19.23 -9.80
C TYR A 534 10.60 -19.40 -11.26
N ALA A 535 9.63 -20.28 -11.51
CA ALA A 535 9.17 -20.57 -12.87
C ALA A 535 8.31 -19.45 -13.47
N LYS A 536 7.50 -18.78 -12.65
CA LYS A 536 6.62 -17.69 -13.10
C LYS A 536 6.27 -16.72 -11.99
N VAL A 537 5.97 -15.47 -12.41
CA VAL A 537 5.55 -14.36 -11.54
C VAL A 537 4.23 -13.80 -12.04
N SER A 538 3.42 -13.26 -11.14
CA SER A 538 2.27 -12.41 -11.44
C SER A 538 2.36 -11.10 -10.66
N VAL A 539 2.22 -9.98 -11.35
CA VAL A 539 2.21 -8.62 -10.74
C VAL A 539 0.82 -8.19 -10.28
N GLN A 540 -0.19 -9.04 -10.39
CA GLN A 540 -1.58 -8.69 -10.06
C GLN A 540 -1.79 -8.21 -8.61
N PRO A 541 -1.16 -8.76 -7.55
CA PRO A 541 -1.42 -8.31 -6.19
C PRO A 541 -1.06 -6.84 -5.96
N ASN A 542 -1.99 -6.07 -5.39
CA ASN A 542 -1.87 -4.62 -5.15
C ASN A 542 -0.98 -4.25 -3.95
N ALA A 543 -0.47 -5.20 -3.22
CA ALA A 543 0.41 -5.00 -2.07
C ALA A 543 1.10 -6.31 -1.69
N GLY A 544 2.19 -6.23 -0.88
CA GLY A 544 2.84 -7.43 -0.34
C GLY A 544 1.87 -8.34 0.42
N SER A 545 1.01 -7.78 1.24
CA SER A 545 -0.02 -8.55 1.96
C SER A 545 -1.01 -9.29 1.04
N GLN A 546 -1.30 -8.73 -0.14
CA GLN A 546 -2.08 -9.46 -1.17
C GLN A 546 -1.24 -10.50 -1.90
N GLY A 547 0.05 -10.25 -2.11
CA GLY A 547 1.00 -11.24 -2.61
C GLY A 547 1.13 -12.41 -1.63
N GLU A 548 1.19 -12.14 -0.31
CA GLU A 548 1.13 -13.17 0.73
C GLU A 548 -0.14 -14.01 0.61
N LEU A 549 -1.30 -13.36 0.52
CA LEU A 549 -2.56 -14.06 0.39
C LEU A 549 -2.64 -14.87 -0.90
N ALA A 550 -2.19 -14.31 -2.04
CA ALA A 550 -2.16 -15.00 -3.33
C ALA A 550 -1.31 -16.27 -3.27
N GLY A 551 -0.12 -16.18 -2.69
CA GLY A 551 0.77 -17.34 -2.53
C GLY A 551 0.21 -18.41 -1.62
N LEU A 552 -0.39 -18.04 -0.49
CA LEU A 552 -1.04 -18.99 0.43
C LEU A 552 -2.29 -19.63 -0.20
N LEU A 553 -3.05 -18.88 -1.00
CA LEU A 553 -4.17 -19.43 -1.77
C LEU A 553 -3.70 -20.41 -2.86
N ALA A 554 -2.57 -20.12 -3.52
CA ALA A 554 -1.96 -21.04 -4.48
C ALA A 554 -1.58 -22.37 -3.81
N ILE A 555 -0.90 -22.34 -2.66
CA ILE A 555 -0.57 -23.53 -1.85
C ILE A 555 -1.84 -24.30 -1.48
N ARG A 556 -2.83 -23.62 -0.94
CA ARG A 556 -4.09 -24.26 -0.52
C ARG A 556 -4.81 -24.93 -1.67
N ARG A 557 -4.96 -24.25 -2.82
CA ARG A 557 -5.63 -24.79 -4.00
C ARG A 557 -4.86 -25.94 -4.63
N TYR A 558 -3.54 -25.88 -4.62
CA TYR A 558 -2.67 -26.99 -5.03
C TYR A 558 -2.97 -28.26 -4.21
N HIS A 559 -2.99 -28.19 -2.89
CA HIS A 559 -3.34 -29.32 -2.03
C HIS A 559 -4.76 -29.82 -2.28
N GLN A 560 -5.73 -28.91 -2.41
CA GLN A 560 -7.12 -29.27 -2.70
C GLN A 560 -7.27 -29.94 -4.07
N ALA A 561 -6.58 -29.46 -5.11
CA ALA A 561 -6.58 -30.06 -6.44
C ALA A 561 -5.99 -31.48 -6.45
N ASN A 562 -5.05 -31.76 -5.55
CA ASN A 562 -4.47 -33.07 -5.32
C ASN A 562 -5.31 -33.97 -4.39
N GLY A 563 -6.48 -33.49 -3.92
CA GLY A 563 -7.36 -34.23 -3.01
C GLY A 563 -6.93 -34.22 -1.53
N GLU A 564 -5.96 -33.37 -1.17
CA GLU A 564 -5.38 -33.25 0.16
C GLU A 564 -6.06 -32.14 0.99
N HIS A 565 -7.38 -32.16 1.08
CA HIS A 565 -8.20 -31.14 1.75
C HIS A 565 -7.88 -30.99 3.25
N GLN A 566 -7.29 -31.99 3.90
CA GLN A 566 -6.90 -31.98 5.30
C GLN A 566 -5.64 -31.13 5.56
N ARG A 567 -4.85 -30.77 4.54
CA ARG A 567 -3.65 -29.93 4.69
C ARG A 567 -4.05 -28.46 4.89
N ASP A 568 -4.22 -28.08 6.14
CA ASP A 568 -4.73 -26.78 6.55
C ASP A 568 -3.84 -26.07 7.59
N ILE A 569 -2.67 -26.66 7.93
CA ILE A 569 -1.71 -26.07 8.87
C ILE A 569 -0.58 -25.40 8.10
N ILE A 570 -0.32 -24.12 8.46
CA ILE A 570 0.88 -23.40 8.06
C ILE A 570 1.78 -23.17 9.28
N LEU A 571 3.03 -23.59 9.17
CA LEU A 571 4.04 -23.33 10.20
C LEU A 571 4.57 -21.91 10.02
N ILE A 572 4.72 -21.14 11.10
CA ILE A 572 5.23 -19.77 11.07
C ILE A 572 6.23 -19.59 12.21
N PRO A 573 7.50 -19.19 11.94
CA PRO A 573 8.47 -18.86 12.97
C PRO A 573 7.97 -17.74 13.88
N GLN A 574 8.33 -17.79 15.16
CA GLN A 574 7.94 -16.78 16.17
C GLN A 574 8.40 -15.36 15.79
N SER A 575 9.50 -15.24 15.06
CA SER A 575 10.08 -13.99 14.56
C SER A 575 9.36 -13.42 13.33
N ALA A 576 8.47 -14.16 12.68
CA ALA A 576 7.83 -13.75 11.43
C ALA A 576 7.04 -12.44 11.57
N HIS A 577 6.93 -11.71 10.46
CA HIS A 577 6.13 -10.48 10.38
C HIS A 577 4.66 -10.76 10.73
N GLY A 578 3.99 -9.81 11.38
CA GLY A 578 2.59 -9.97 11.79
C GLY A 578 1.60 -10.20 10.64
N THR A 579 1.91 -9.73 9.43
CA THR A 579 1.10 -9.97 8.22
C THR A 579 1.04 -11.43 7.83
N ASN A 580 2.09 -12.22 8.08
CA ASN A 580 2.15 -13.65 7.72
C ASN A 580 1.02 -14.43 8.42
N ALA A 581 0.87 -14.26 9.72
CA ALA A 581 -0.19 -14.92 10.49
C ALA A 581 -1.60 -14.41 10.10
N ALA A 582 -1.74 -13.12 9.82
CA ALA A 582 -3.00 -12.53 9.36
C ALA A 582 -3.40 -13.06 7.97
N SER A 583 -2.45 -13.14 7.03
CA SER A 583 -2.65 -13.69 5.68
C SER A 583 -3.02 -15.18 5.72
N ALA A 584 -2.36 -15.96 6.58
CA ALA A 584 -2.68 -17.37 6.80
C ALA A 584 -4.14 -17.55 7.28
N THR A 585 -4.57 -16.72 8.22
CA THR A 585 -5.96 -16.74 8.71
C THR A 585 -6.97 -16.40 7.62
N LEU A 586 -6.68 -15.43 6.76
CA LEU A 586 -7.51 -15.06 5.60
C LEU A 586 -7.55 -16.17 4.54
N ALA A 587 -6.47 -16.92 4.37
CA ALA A 587 -6.41 -18.10 3.52
C ALA A 587 -7.09 -19.33 4.17
N LYS A 588 -7.67 -19.21 5.40
CA LYS A 588 -8.27 -20.32 6.14
C LYS A 588 -7.24 -21.42 6.50
N LEU A 589 -6.00 -21.04 6.72
CA LEU A 589 -4.96 -21.91 7.25
C LEU A 589 -4.82 -21.70 8.76
N ARG A 590 -4.62 -22.79 9.49
CA ARG A 590 -4.37 -22.76 10.94
C ARG A 590 -2.89 -22.54 11.19
N VAL A 591 -2.56 -21.51 11.95
CA VAL A 591 -1.18 -21.17 12.29
C VAL A 591 -0.66 -22.05 13.41
N VAL A 592 0.51 -22.67 13.21
CA VAL A 592 1.30 -23.33 14.25
C VAL A 592 2.65 -22.65 14.32
N VAL A 593 2.95 -22.03 15.46
CA VAL A 593 4.19 -21.27 15.66
C VAL A 593 5.37 -22.20 15.91
N VAL A 594 6.49 -21.95 15.22
CA VAL A 594 7.78 -22.60 15.44
C VAL A 594 8.64 -21.69 16.31
N ALA A 595 9.27 -22.25 17.34
CA ALA A 595 10.12 -21.51 18.26
C ALA A 595 11.39 -20.98 17.59
N THR A 596 11.95 -19.93 18.19
CA THR A 596 13.25 -19.36 17.83
C THR A 596 14.33 -19.86 18.76
N ALA A 597 15.46 -20.30 18.23
CA ALA A 597 16.64 -20.69 18.98
C ALA A 597 17.33 -19.46 19.64
N PRO A 598 18.20 -19.64 20.61
CA PRO A 598 18.87 -18.53 21.31
C PRO A 598 19.70 -17.61 20.41
N ASP A 599 20.19 -18.11 19.27
CA ASP A 599 20.94 -17.35 18.27
C ASP A 599 20.05 -16.59 17.26
N GLY A 600 18.73 -16.70 17.40
CA GLY A 600 17.77 -16.04 16.52
C GLY A 600 17.34 -16.88 15.32
N SER A 601 17.90 -18.08 15.11
CA SER A 601 17.51 -18.99 14.03
C SER A 601 16.24 -19.79 14.37
N ILE A 602 15.68 -20.49 13.37
CA ILE A 602 14.57 -21.42 13.59
C ILE A 602 15.04 -22.61 14.46
N ASP A 603 14.33 -22.92 15.53
CA ASP A 603 14.60 -24.08 16.38
C ASP A 603 14.21 -25.36 15.62
N LEU A 604 15.23 -26.08 15.09
CA LEU A 604 15.04 -27.33 14.36
C LEU A 604 14.41 -28.44 15.18
N GLY A 605 14.68 -28.51 16.49
CA GLY A 605 14.10 -29.53 17.38
C GLY A 605 12.59 -29.32 17.58
N ASP A 606 12.18 -28.05 17.72
CA ASP A 606 10.78 -27.69 17.80
C ASP A 606 10.09 -27.88 16.42
N LEU A 607 10.76 -27.56 15.32
CA LEU A 607 10.29 -27.82 13.97
C LEU A 607 10.02 -29.31 13.77
N ASP A 608 10.98 -30.20 14.08
CA ASP A 608 10.85 -31.66 13.96
C ASP A 608 9.66 -32.19 14.77
N THR A 609 9.51 -31.72 16.00
CA THR A 609 8.39 -32.11 16.87
C THR A 609 7.03 -31.75 16.23
N LYS A 610 6.94 -30.58 15.59
CA LYS A 610 5.70 -30.11 14.94
C LYS A 610 5.43 -30.82 13.62
N LEU A 611 6.48 -31.11 12.85
CA LEU A 611 6.40 -31.90 11.63
C LEU A 611 5.90 -33.31 11.92
N GLU A 612 6.44 -33.99 12.92
CA GLU A 612 5.98 -35.32 13.35
C GLU A 612 4.50 -35.30 13.81
N LYS A 613 4.14 -34.31 14.64
CA LYS A 613 2.81 -34.20 15.21
C LYS A 613 1.72 -33.93 14.19
N HIS A 614 2.04 -33.20 13.14
CA HIS A 614 1.05 -32.66 12.20
C HIS A 614 1.29 -33.08 10.74
N ALA A 615 2.12 -34.09 10.47
CA ALA A 615 2.62 -34.49 9.14
C ALA A 615 1.54 -34.46 8.04
N ASP A 616 0.38 -35.10 8.27
CA ASP A 616 -0.68 -35.22 7.28
C ASP A 616 -1.48 -33.92 7.06
N ASN A 617 -1.36 -32.97 7.97
CA ASN A 617 -2.14 -31.71 7.94
C ASN A 617 -1.31 -30.49 7.52
N ILE A 618 0.01 -30.60 7.40
CA ILE A 618 0.88 -29.49 7.04
C ILE A 618 0.65 -29.14 5.58
N ALA A 619 0.15 -27.92 5.33
CA ALA A 619 0.12 -27.30 4.01
C ALA A 619 1.48 -26.72 3.63
N GLY A 620 2.20 -26.16 4.60
CA GLY A 620 3.53 -25.61 4.37
C GLY A 620 4.11 -24.90 5.58
N ILE A 621 5.24 -24.23 5.33
CA ILE A 621 5.88 -23.29 6.24
C ILE A 621 6.00 -21.92 5.57
N MET A 622 5.95 -20.84 6.34
CA MET A 622 6.16 -19.47 5.87
C MET A 622 7.32 -18.85 6.63
N ILE A 623 8.45 -18.65 5.96
CA ILE A 623 9.70 -18.15 6.55
C ILE A 623 10.14 -16.87 5.86
N THR A 624 10.79 -15.97 6.58
CA THR A 624 11.46 -14.78 6.04
C THR A 624 12.94 -15.08 5.85
N TYR A 625 13.53 -14.72 4.71
CA TYR A 625 14.94 -14.95 4.48
C TYR A 625 15.61 -13.80 3.69
N PRO A 626 16.77 -13.22 4.18
CA PRO A 626 17.33 -13.42 5.51
C PRO A 626 16.31 -13.23 6.60
N SER A 627 16.53 -13.82 7.79
CA SER A 627 15.55 -13.78 8.86
C SER A 627 15.26 -12.34 9.32
N THR A 628 14.09 -12.12 9.92
CA THR A 628 13.72 -10.81 10.54
C THR A 628 14.65 -10.40 11.70
N HIS A 629 15.54 -11.27 12.12
CA HIS A 629 16.62 -10.96 13.05
C HIS A 629 17.86 -10.35 12.38
N GLY A 630 17.82 -10.12 11.06
CA GLY A 630 18.94 -9.60 10.28
C GLY A 630 20.06 -10.63 10.03
N VAL A 631 19.74 -11.91 10.04
CA VAL A 631 20.73 -13.00 9.98
C VAL A 631 20.48 -13.92 8.78
N PHE A 632 21.55 -14.31 8.08
CA PHE A 632 21.53 -15.42 7.14
C PHE A 632 21.59 -16.74 7.92
N GLU A 633 20.49 -17.48 7.99
CA GLU A 633 20.44 -18.77 8.66
C GLU A 633 21.06 -19.86 7.79
N ASP A 634 22.09 -20.56 8.28
CA ASP A 634 22.77 -21.65 7.57
C ASP A 634 21.86 -22.88 7.35
N THR A 635 20.77 -22.99 8.11
CA THR A 635 19.88 -24.16 8.12
C THR A 635 18.69 -24.06 7.16
N VAL A 636 18.58 -22.98 6.37
CA VAL A 636 17.39 -22.72 5.54
C VAL A 636 17.06 -23.87 4.57
N ARG A 637 18.08 -24.46 3.93
CA ARG A 637 17.88 -25.65 3.05
C ARG A 637 17.36 -26.86 3.81
N GLU A 638 17.87 -27.10 5.01
CA GLU A 638 17.40 -28.19 5.86
C GLU A 638 15.94 -27.99 6.26
N VAL A 639 15.56 -26.79 6.64
CA VAL A 639 14.16 -26.42 6.94
C VAL A 639 13.26 -26.73 5.72
N CYS A 640 13.64 -26.28 4.53
CA CYS A 640 12.91 -26.54 3.29
C CYS A 640 12.74 -28.05 3.04
N GLN A 641 13.84 -28.82 3.13
CA GLN A 641 13.84 -30.28 2.90
C GLN A 641 12.95 -31.02 3.91
N LYS A 642 12.99 -30.64 5.19
CA LYS A 642 12.15 -31.24 6.23
C LYS A 642 10.66 -31.02 5.95
N VAL A 643 10.26 -29.83 5.50
CA VAL A 643 8.86 -29.52 5.16
C VAL A 643 8.41 -30.27 3.90
N HIS A 644 9.23 -30.30 2.87
CA HIS A 644 8.96 -31.08 1.66
C HIS A 644 8.83 -32.58 1.94
N ALA A 645 9.61 -33.11 2.86
CA ALA A 645 9.58 -34.54 3.21
C ALA A 645 8.22 -34.99 3.76
N VAL A 646 7.44 -34.09 4.36
CA VAL A 646 6.06 -34.35 4.80
C VAL A 646 5.00 -33.91 3.79
N GLY A 647 5.41 -33.46 2.60
CA GLY A 647 4.51 -33.02 1.52
C GLY A 647 4.02 -31.57 1.65
N GLY A 648 4.53 -30.79 2.60
CA GLY A 648 4.24 -29.35 2.75
C GLY A 648 4.98 -28.50 1.71
N GLN A 649 4.50 -27.28 1.45
CA GLN A 649 5.13 -26.31 0.57
C GLN A 649 5.92 -25.28 1.37
N VAL A 650 6.95 -24.69 0.75
CA VAL A 650 7.79 -23.67 1.39
C VAL A 650 7.46 -22.30 0.81
N TYR A 651 6.96 -21.44 1.67
CA TYR A 651 6.74 -20.04 1.36
C TYR A 651 7.91 -19.21 1.92
N ILE A 652 8.70 -18.59 1.03
CA ILE A 652 9.73 -17.63 1.41
C ILE A 652 9.17 -16.21 1.33
N ASP A 653 9.05 -15.54 2.46
CA ASP A 653 8.71 -14.12 2.49
C ASP A 653 9.85 -13.32 1.86
N GLY A 654 9.63 -12.91 0.63
CA GLY A 654 10.56 -12.15 -0.21
C GLY A 654 10.20 -10.66 -0.26
N ALA A 655 9.42 -10.16 0.69
CA ALA A 655 9.08 -8.74 0.78
C ALA A 655 10.32 -7.84 0.74
N ASN A 656 11.43 -8.32 1.29
CA ASN A 656 12.73 -7.67 1.22
C ASN A 656 13.78 -8.64 0.65
N LEU A 657 14.19 -8.41 -0.60
CA LEU A 657 15.28 -9.14 -1.26
C LEU A 657 16.59 -8.35 -1.30
N ASN A 658 16.73 -7.30 -0.50
CA ASN A 658 17.83 -6.35 -0.61
C ASN A 658 19.23 -6.97 -0.33
N ALA A 659 19.27 -8.10 0.37
CA ALA A 659 20.49 -8.88 0.59
C ALA A 659 20.65 -10.09 -0.36
N LEU A 660 19.65 -10.37 -1.21
CA LEU A 660 19.62 -11.60 -2.01
C LEU A 660 19.79 -11.37 -3.51
N THR A 661 19.38 -10.22 -4.04
CA THR A 661 19.39 -9.96 -5.49
C THR A 661 20.79 -10.10 -6.08
N GLY A 662 20.97 -11.05 -7.01
CA GLY A 662 22.27 -11.39 -7.61
C GLY A 662 23.19 -12.25 -6.72
N ILE A 663 22.79 -12.56 -5.48
CA ILE A 663 23.57 -13.33 -4.51
C ILE A 663 22.95 -14.71 -4.25
N ALA A 664 21.65 -14.77 -4.02
CA ALA A 664 20.93 -16.02 -3.80
C ALA A 664 19.50 -15.94 -4.35
N ARG A 665 18.96 -17.08 -4.79
CA ARG A 665 17.63 -17.16 -5.40
C ARG A 665 16.71 -18.03 -4.55
N PRO A 666 15.62 -17.49 -3.98
CA PRO A 666 14.70 -18.25 -3.13
C PRO A 666 14.18 -19.54 -3.77
N GLY A 667 13.86 -19.54 -5.05
CA GLY A 667 13.41 -20.72 -5.79
C GLY A 667 14.47 -21.83 -5.90
N GLU A 668 15.76 -21.51 -5.83
CA GLU A 668 16.86 -22.48 -5.95
C GLU A 668 17.25 -23.12 -4.62
N PHE A 669 17.03 -22.46 -3.49
CA PHE A 669 17.37 -23.02 -2.20
C PHE A 669 16.19 -23.70 -1.48
N GLY A 670 15.04 -23.83 -2.15
CA GLY A 670 13.93 -24.67 -1.69
C GLY A 670 12.60 -23.94 -1.49
N GLY A 671 12.47 -22.68 -1.92
CA GLY A 671 11.19 -21.98 -1.93
C GLY A 671 10.27 -22.48 -3.05
N ASP A 672 9.00 -22.66 -2.74
CA ASP A 672 7.94 -22.96 -3.72
C ASP A 672 7.15 -21.70 -4.11
N VAL A 673 7.05 -20.76 -3.18
CA VAL A 673 6.35 -19.47 -3.36
C VAL A 673 7.13 -18.34 -2.69
N SER A 674 7.14 -17.16 -3.31
CA SER A 674 7.50 -15.90 -2.66
C SER A 674 6.54 -14.79 -3.08
N HIS A 675 6.22 -13.87 -2.17
CA HIS A 675 5.78 -12.54 -2.59
C HIS A 675 6.96 -11.57 -2.57
N LEU A 676 6.85 -10.53 -3.36
CA LEU A 676 7.86 -9.49 -3.47
C LEU A 676 7.21 -8.13 -3.19
N ASN A 677 8.00 -7.15 -2.72
CA ASN A 677 7.55 -5.76 -2.64
C ASN A 677 8.42 -4.90 -3.57
N LEU A 678 7.85 -4.48 -4.71
CA LEU A 678 8.58 -3.64 -5.65
C LEU A 678 8.93 -2.27 -5.08
N HIS A 679 8.20 -1.83 -4.05
CA HIS A 679 8.46 -0.59 -3.31
C HIS A 679 9.53 -0.74 -2.20
N LYS A 680 10.25 -1.85 -2.17
CA LYS A 680 11.42 -2.08 -1.31
C LYS A 680 12.66 -2.29 -2.19
N THR A 681 13.03 -3.51 -2.45
CA THR A 681 14.25 -3.88 -3.22
C THR A 681 14.31 -3.24 -4.62
N PHE A 682 13.17 -3.07 -5.29
CA PHE A 682 13.09 -2.56 -6.66
C PHE A 682 12.65 -1.09 -6.75
N SER A 683 12.80 -0.37 -5.66
CA SER A 683 12.78 1.10 -5.55
C SER A 683 11.52 1.84 -6.02
N ILE A 684 10.36 1.21 -6.18
CA ILE A 684 9.11 1.98 -6.29
C ILE A 684 8.98 2.80 -5.00
N PRO A 685 8.70 4.12 -5.06
CA PRO A 685 8.61 4.94 -3.86
C PRO A 685 7.47 4.51 -2.94
N HIS A 686 7.64 4.71 -1.64
CA HIS A 686 6.66 4.31 -0.64
C HIS A 686 5.41 5.22 -0.57
N GLY A 687 5.43 6.41 -1.18
CA GLY A 687 4.27 7.29 -1.33
C GLY A 687 3.52 7.62 -0.04
N GLY A 688 4.21 7.68 1.10
CA GLY A 688 3.59 7.94 2.40
C GLY A 688 2.85 6.74 3.02
N GLY A 689 3.05 5.52 2.49
CA GLY A 689 2.43 4.31 3.00
C GLY A 689 1.80 3.40 1.94
N GLY A 690 2.38 3.33 0.82
CA GLY A 690 2.03 2.68 -0.44
C GLY A 690 2.55 3.58 -1.53
N PRO A 691 2.57 3.25 -2.81
CA PRO A 691 1.69 2.36 -3.53
C PRO A 691 2.04 0.90 -3.33
N GLY A 692 1.03 0.06 -3.48
CA GLY A 692 1.22 -1.35 -3.40
C GLY A 692 1.42 -1.98 -4.79
N VAL A 693 2.54 -2.69 -4.97
CA VAL A 693 2.69 -3.77 -5.95
C VAL A 693 3.42 -4.90 -5.24
N GLY A 694 2.76 -6.03 -5.10
CA GLY A 694 3.28 -7.19 -4.38
C GLY A 694 3.27 -8.43 -5.24
N PRO A 695 4.17 -8.56 -6.25
CA PRO A 695 4.19 -9.72 -7.13
C PRO A 695 4.29 -11.03 -6.34
N VAL A 696 3.66 -12.06 -6.86
CA VAL A 696 3.78 -13.43 -6.36
C VAL A 696 4.53 -14.28 -7.37
N ALA A 697 5.60 -14.92 -6.92
CA ALA A 697 6.47 -15.79 -7.69
C ALA A 697 6.29 -17.24 -7.23
N VAL A 698 6.24 -18.20 -8.15
CA VAL A 698 5.94 -19.59 -7.83
C VAL A 698 6.79 -20.58 -8.62
N ALA A 699 7.04 -21.75 -8.02
CA ALA A 699 7.63 -22.92 -8.68
C ALA A 699 6.66 -23.51 -9.73
N GLU A 700 7.18 -24.31 -10.67
CA GLU A 700 6.45 -24.84 -11.84
C GLU A 700 5.11 -25.48 -11.51
N HIS A 701 5.05 -26.29 -10.47
CA HIS A 701 3.82 -27.01 -10.07
C HIS A 701 2.71 -26.10 -9.53
N LEU A 702 3.03 -24.87 -9.12
CA LEU A 702 2.10 -23.86 -8.61
C LEU A 702 1.68 -22.85 -9.68
N VAL A 703 2.27 -22.86 -10.87
CA VAL A 703 1.93 -21.92 -11.97
C VAL A 703 0.44 -21.88 -12.30
N PRO A 704 -0.30 -23.00 -12.35
CA PRO A 704 -1.75 -22.97 -12.61
C PRO A 704 -2.56 -22.22 -11.57
N PHE A 705 -2.01 -22.01 -10.36
CA PHE A 705 -2.68 -21.41 -9.22
C PHE A 705 -2.32 -19.93 -9.00
N LEU A 706 -1.53 -19.33 -9.89
CA LEU A 706 -1.30 -17.88 -9.90
C LEU A 706 -2.59 -17.10 -10.09
N PRO A 707 -2.68 -15.85 -9.59
CA PRO A 707 -3.88 -15.04 -9.70
C PRO A 707 -4.42 -14.96 -11.15
N THR A 708 -5.72 -15.25 -11.29
CA THR A 708 -6.44 -15.20 -12.58
C THR A 708 -7.08 -13.82 -12.76
N ASP A 709 -7.24 -13.36 -14.01
CA ASP A 709 -7.97 -12.14 -14.32
C ASP A 709 -9.45 -12.26 -13.85
N ALA A 710 -9.91 -11.27 -13.10
CA ALA A 710 -11.25 -11.21 -12.55
C ALA A 710 -12.36 -11.25 -13.60
N ASN A 711 -12.07 -10.87 -14.84
CA ASN A 711 -13.02 -10.91 -15.96
C ASN A 711 -12.86 -12.13 -16.90
N ALA A 712 -11.84 -12.98 -16.69
CA ALA A 712 -11.56 -14.11 -17.56
C ALA A 712 -12.43 -15.35 -17.26
N VAL A 713 -13.00 -15.45 -16.08
CA VAL A 713 -13.79 -16.57 -15.60
C VAL A 713 -15.11 -16.08 -15.02
N ASP A 714 -16.18 -16.86 -15.21
CA ASP A 714 -17.49 -16.58 -14.58
C ASP A 714 -17.49 -17.01 -13.12
N PHE A 715 -17.00 -16.14 -12.24
CA PHE A 715 -16.96 -16.36 -10.78
C PHE A 715 -18.34 -16.37 -10.08
N THR A 716 -19.43 -16.14 -10.82
CA THR A 716 -20.78 -16.35 -10.29
C THR A 716 -21.09 -17.85 -10.11
N LYS A 717 -20.37 -18.70 -10.84
CA LYS A 717 -20.41 -20.16 -10.76
C LYS A 717 -19.33 -20.70 -9.80
N GLU A 718 -19.32 -22.02 -9.63
CA GLU A 718 -18.25 -22.69 -8.91
C GLU A 718 -16.94 -22.56 -9.71
N THR A 719 -15.89 -22.03 -9.05
CA THR A 719 -14.59 -21.84 -9.68
C THR A 719 -13.85 -23.17 -9.76
N PRO A 720 -13.30 -23.53 -10.94
CA PRO A 720 -12.50 -24.75 -11.06
C PRO A 720 -11.36 -24.78 -10.04
N ILE A 721 -11.17 -25.90 -9.37
CA ILE A 721 -10.18 -26.02 -8.29
C ILE A 721 -8.73 -25.96 -8.79
N ASN A 722 -8.50 -26.24 -10.06
CA ASN A 722 -7.18 -26.32 -10.69
C ASN A 722 -6.71 -25.00 -11.33
N ILE A 723 -7.36 -23.88 -11.00
CA ILE A 723 -6.92 -22.53 -11.42
C ILE A 723 -6.75 -21.62 -10.20
N GLY A 724 -5.97 -20.55 -10.36
CA GLY A 724 -5.87 -19.50 -9.37
C GLY A 724 -7.13 -18.64 -9.27
N VAL A 725 -7.20 -17.80 -8.26
CA VAL A 725 -8.31 -16.86 -8.03
C VAL A 725 -7.84 -15.41 -8.09
N PRO A 726 -8.68 -14.45 -8.49
CA PRO A 726 -8.29 -13.05 -8.55
C PRO A 726 -8.05 -12.49 -7.14
N THR A 727 -7.01 -11.66 -7.02
CA THR A 727 -6.66 -10.96 -5.78
C THR A 727 -6.90 -9.46 -5.86
N SER A 728 -7.01 -8.90 -7.05
CA SER A 728 -7.36 -7.49 -7.30
C SER A 728 -8.37 -7.37 -8.44
N GLY A 729 -9.02 -6.19 -8.54
CA GLY A 729 -10.01 -5.93 -9.60
C GLY A 729 -9.40 -5.85 -10.99
N ALA A 730 -8.26 -5.17 -11.13
CA ALA A 730 -7.56 -5.04 -12.40
C ALA A 730 -6.65 -6.24 -12.66
N ARG A 731 -6.55 -6.67 -13.94
CA ARG A 731 -5.74 -7.81 -14.39
C ARG A 731 -4.29 -7.77 -13.92
N TYR A 732 -3.69 -6.58 -13.90
CA TYR A 732 -2.30 -6.35 -13.51
C TYR A 732 -2.17 -5.49 -12.24
N GLY A 733 -3.24 -5.38 -11.47
CA GLY A 733 -3.25 -4.64 -10.21
C GLY A 733 -2.79 -3.18 -10.36
N SER A 734 -1.76 -2.80 -9.63
CA SER A 734 -1.19 -1.45 -9.65
C SER A 734 -0.15 -1.27 -10.76
N ALA A 735 -0.50 -1.58 -12.01
CA ALA A 735 0.40 -1.56 -13.16
C ALA A 735 1.10 -0.21 -13.37
N GLY A 736 0.42 0.91 -13.09
CA GLY A 736 0.90 2.27 -13.38
C GLY A 736 2.24 2.65 -12.75
N VAL A 737 2.67 1.98 -11.69
CA VAL A 737 3.97 2.25 -11.03
C VAL A 737 5.05 1.20 -11.37
N VAL A 738 4.71 0.14 -12.09
CA VAL A 738 5.68 -0.90 -12.51
C VAL A 738 6.81 -0.33 -13.39
N PRO A 739 6.58 0.67 -14.26
CA PRO A 739 7.67 1.29 -15.05
C PRO A 739 8.84 1.81 -14.20
N ILE A 740 8.60 2.19 -12.94
CA ILE A 740 9.65 2.66 -12.01
C ILE A 740 10.62 1.53 -11.68
N ALA A 741 10.09 0.37 -11.27
CA ALA A 741 10.91 -0.80 -10.97
C ALA A 741 11.58 -1.37 -12.23
N TRP A 742 10.87 -1.34 -13.37
CA TRP A 742 11.44 -1.72 -14.65
C TRP A 742 12.66 -0.86 -14.98
N ALA A 743 12.55 0.47 -14.86
CA ALA A 743 13.65 1.40 -15.10
C ALA A 743 14.83 1.14 -14.15
N TYR A 744 14.56 0.91 -12.86
CA TYR A 744 15.58 0.56 -11.89
C TYR A 744 16.37 -0.69 -12.28
N ILE A 745 15.67 -1.80 -12.58
CA ILE A 745 16.31 -3.06 -12.97
C ILE A 745 17.10 -2.88 -14.27
N ALA A 746 16.52 -2.23 -15.28
CA ALA A 746 17.15 -1.98 -16.57
C ALA A 746 18.45 -1.16 -16.45
N MET A 747 18.44 -0.12 -15.60
CA MET A 747 19.58 0.77 -15.44
C MET A 747 20.67 0.21 -14.50
N MET A 748 20.27 -0.63 -13.53
CA MET A 748 21.23 -1.34 -12.69
C MET A 748 21.92 -2.49 -13.45
N GLY A 749 21.17 -3.23 -14.25
CA GLY A 749 21.65 -4.44 -14.90
C GLY A 749 22.10 -5.51 -13.90
N THR A 750 22.67 -6.59 -14.39
CA THR A 750 23.14 -7.71 -13.56
C THR A 750 24.17 -7.25 -12.50
N GLU A 751 25.24 -6.61 -12.92
CA GLU A 751 26.35 -6.20 -12.05
C GLU A 751 25.93 -5.13 -11.02
N GLY A 752 25.08 -4.21 -11.44
CA GLY A 752 24.59 -3.14 -10.54
C GLY A 752 23.70 -3.69 -9.43
N LEU A 753 22.82 -4.65 -9.71
CA LEU A 753 21.94 -5.26 -8.71
C LEU A 753 22.74 -6.10 -7.70
N GLU A 754 23.72 -6.89 -8.17
CA GLU A 754 24.63 -7.66 -7.30
C GLU A 754 25.43 -6.72 -6.37
N ARG A 755 26.00 -5.64 -6.95
CA ARG A 755 26.74 -4.64 -6.20
C ARG A 755 25.84 -3.90 -5.18
N ALA A 756 24.59 -3.62 -5.53
CA ALA A 756 23.62 -3.02 -4.61
C ALA A 756 23.37 -3.90 -3.39
N SER A 757 23.10 -5.18 -3.58
CA SER A 757 22.90 -6.14 -2.48
C SER A 757 24.14 -6.28 -1.61
N ALA A 758 25.33 -6.39 -2.22
CA ALA A 758 26.59 -6.48 -1.47
C ALA A 758 26.87 -5.20 -0.67
N THR A 759 26.57 -4.01 -1.22
CA THR A 759 26.73 -2.74 -0.52
C THR A 759 25.70 -2.59 0.63
N ALA A 760 24.47 -3.06 0.45
CA ALA A 760 23.48 -3.07 1.55
C ALA A 760 23.97 -3.90 2.75
N VAL A 761 24.57 -5.08 2.49
CA VAL A 761 25.20 -5.91 3.52
C VAL A 761 26.39 -5.18 4.17
N LEU A 762 27.24 -4.50 3.36
CA LEU A 762 28.34 -3.70 3.89
C LEU A 762 27.86 -2.58 4.81
N ASN A 763 26.85 -1.80 4.36
CA ASN A 763 26.33 -0.66 5.11
C ASN A 763 25.78 -1.10 6.48
N ALA A 764 25.03 -2.20 6.52
CA ALA A 764 24.51 -2.75 7.77
C ALA A 764 25.62 -3.22 8.72
N ASN A 765 26.62 -3.96 8.20
CA ASN A 765 27.76 -4.42 8.98
C ASN A 765 28.66 -3.27 9.44
N TYR A 766 28.79 -2.21 8.65
CA TYR A 766 29.50 -0.99 9.05
C TYR A 766 28.81 -0.31 10.26
N LEU A 767 27.49 -0.09 10.20
CA LEU A 767 26.74 0.43 11.35
C LEU A 767 26.81 -0.48 12.57
N ALA A 768 26.63 -1.78 12.39
CA ALA A 768 26.71 -2.77 13.47
C ALA A 768 28.08 -2.73 14.16
N LYS A 769 29.18 -2.66 13.39
CA LYS A 769 30.54 -2.58 13.91
C LYS A 769 30.81 -1.29 14.64
N GLU A 770 30.47 -0.14 14.05
CA GLU A 770 30.75 1.18 14.61
C GLU A 770 29.93 1.52 15.84
N LEU A 771 28.77 0.88 16.02
CA LEU A 771 27.87 1.15 17.15
C LEU A 771 27.88 0.04 18.21
N SER A 772 28.55 -1.10 18.01
CA SER A 772 28.53 -2.25 18.92
C SER A 772 28.98 -1.93 20.35
N ASP A 773 29.94 -1.00 20.50
CA ASP A 773 30.43 -0.54 21.82
C ASP A 773 29.41 0.30 22.59
N SER A 774 28.51 0.98 21.86
CA SER A 774 27.50 1.87 22.40
C SER A 774 26.15 1.17 22.60
N PHE A 775 25.77 0.34 21.63
CA PHE A 775 24.52 -0.43 21.58
C PHE A 775 24.84 -1.85 21.10
N PRO A 776 24.71 -2.88 21.97
CA PRO A 776 24.98 -4.24 21.56
C PRO A 776 24.11 -4.69 20.38
N VAL A 777 24.70 -5.39 19.40
CA VAL A 777 23.96 -6.07 18.35
C VAL A 777 23.38 -7.36 18.94
N LEU A 778 22.06 -7.53 18.83
CA LEU A 778 21.36 -8.62 19.51
C LEU A 778 21.62 -9.98 18.87
N TYR A 779 21.60 -10.04 17.54
CA TYR A 779 21.80 -11.25 16.77
C TYR A 779 22.84 -11.03 15.68
N THR A 780 23.72 -11.99 15.52
CA THR A 780 24.68 -12.08 14.43
C THR A 780 24.68 -13.49 13.86
N GLY A 781 24.97 -13.63 12.59
CA GLY A 781 25.18 -14.90 11.94
C GLY A 781 26.64 -15.35 11.99
N LYS A 782 27.03 -16.15 11.01
CA LYS A 782 28.39 -16.62 10.84
C LYS A 782 29.40 -15.46 10.80
N ASN A 783 30.56 -15.65 11.45
CA ASN A 783 31.64 -14.65 11.55
C ASN A 783 31.22 -13.31 12.22
N ASP A 784 30.24 -13.33 13.10
CA ASP A 784 29.68 -12.17 13.77
C ASP A 784 29.13 -11.11 12.80
N LEU A 785 28.69 -11.52 11.59
CA LEU A 785 28.15 -10.65 10.56
C LEU A 785 26.62 -10.61 10.61
N VAL A 786 26.06 -9.51 10.13
CA VAL A 786 24.63 -9.35 9.87
C VAL A 786 24.33 -9.37 8.38
N GLY A 787 23.07 -9.48 8.01
CA GLY A 787 22.59 -9.33 6.63
C GLY A 787 22.60 -7.85 6.20
N HIS A 788 21.50 -7.40 5.61
CA HIS A 788 21.28 -6.01 5.17
C HIS A 788 20.69 -5.12 6.28
N GLU A 789 20.41 -5.65 7.44
CA GLU A 789 19.86 -4.97 8.61
C GLU A 789 20.43 -5.55 9.89
N CYS A 790 20.35 -4.80 11.00
CA CYS A 790 20.81 -5.24 12.31
C CYS A 790 19.86 -4.76 13.41
N ILE A 791 19.89 -5.48 14.55
CA ILE A 791 19.07 -5.18 15.73
C ILE A 791 19.97 -4.73 16.88
N PHE A 792 19.80 -3.49 17.33
CA PHE A 792 20.45 -2.99 18.52
C PHE A 792 19.59 -3.25 19.76
N ASP A 793 20.20 -3.83 20.80
CA ASP A 793 19.54 -4.17 22.06
C ASP A 793 19.67 -3.02 23.08
N LEU A 794 18.53 -2.44 23.45
CA LEU A 794 18.45 -1.35 24.43
C LEU A 794 17.90 -1.81 25.79
N ARG A 795 17.52 -3.09 25.94
CA ARG A 795 16.86 -3.60 27.17
C ARG A 795 17.70 -3.42 28.44
N GLY A 796 19.03 -3.62 28.32
CA GLY A 796 19.95 -3.38 29.43
C GLY A 796 19.99 -1.90 29.84
N LEU A 797 20.04 -0.99 28.86
CA LEU A 797 20.02 0.44 29.09
C LEU A 797 18.70 0.90 29.74
N GLU A 798 17.57 0.38 29.25
CA GLU A 798 16.25 0.67 29.81
C GLU A 798 16.13 0.20 31.26
N HIS A 799 16.63 -1.01 31.57
CA HIS A 799 16.66 -1.52 32.92
C HIS A 799 17.47 -0.63 33.88
N ASP A 800 18.64 -0.16 33.45
CA ASP A 800 19.59 0.56 34.31
C ASP A 800 19.28 2.05 34.43
N THR A 801 18.65 2.66 33.41
CA THR A 801 18.48 4.12 33.35
C THR A 801 17.03 4.57 33.16
N GLY A 802 16.09 3.67 32.86
CA GLY A 802 14.72 4.00 32.50
C GLY A 802 14.54 4.51 31.04
N VAL A 803 15.62 4.68 30.28
CA VAL A 803 15.57 5.17 28.88
C VAL A 803 15.15 4.04 27.94
N SER A 804 13.96 4.13 27.37
CA SER A 804 13.42 3.16 26.44
C SER A 804 13.90 3.38 25.00
N ALA A 805 13.71 2.37 24.14
CA ALA A 805 13.90 2.51 22.68
C ALA A 805 13.05 3.64 22.10
N THR A 806 11.86 3.89 22.65
CA THR A 806 10.99 4.99 22.24
C THR A 806 11.62 6.36 22.55
N ASP A 807 12.28 6.53 23.69
CA ASP A 807 12.94 7.78 24.05
C ASP A 807 14.12 8.08 23.13
N VAL A 808 14.91 7.06 22.80
CA VAL A 808 15.99 7.16 21.79
C VAL A 808 15.42 7.55 20.41
N ALA A 809 14.31 6.94 19.98
CA ALA A 809 13.65 7.28 18.74
C ALA A 809 13.15 8.73 18.70
N LYS A 810 12.50 9.20 19.77
CA LYS A 810 12.06 10.60 19.87
C LYS A 810 13.25 11.56 19.86
N ARG A 811 14.35 11.18 20.50
CA ARG A 811 15.57 11.99 20.50
C ARG A 811 16.23 12.06 19.13
N LEU A 812 16.23 10.99 18.33
CA LEU A 812 16.74 10.97 16.95
C LEU A 812 16.04 12.01 16.05
N VAL A 813 14.79 12.36 16.32
CA VAL A 813 14.09 13.44 15.60
C VAL A 813 14.82 14.78 15.75
N ASP A 814 15.34 15.07 16.95
CA ASP A 814 16.14 16.28 17.19
C ASP A 814 17.48 16.28 16.44
N TYR A 815 17.97 15.11 16.05
CA TYR A 815 19.15 14.97 15.18
C TYR A 815 18.80 15.02 13.68
N GLY A 816 17.50 15.18 13.36
CA GLY A 816 16.99 15.25 11.98
C GLY A 816 16.92 13.89 11.30
N PHE A 817 16.67 12.81 12.05
CA PHE A 817 16.46 11.48 11.52
C PHE A 817 15.02 11.00 11.74
N HIS A 818 14.51 10.28 10.77
CA HIS A 818 13.45 9.31 11.02
C HIS A 818 14.07 8.16 11.82
N ALA A 819 13.45 7.79 12.95
CA ALA A 819 14.03 6.74 13.78
C ALA A 819 13.87 5.35 13.11
N PRO A 820 14.73 4.38 13.46
CA PRO A 820 14.60 2.98 13.06
C PRO A 820 13.30 2.33 13.54
N THR A 821 13.03 1.11 13.08
CA THR A 821 11.87 0.32 13.53
C THR A 821 12.00 -0.04 15.01
N LEU A 822 10.94 0.27 15.78
CA LEU A 822 10.90 0.12 17.22
C LEU A 822 10.36 -1.26 17.63
N SER A 823 11.03 -1.89 18.60
CA SER A 823 10.52 -3.07 19.33
C SER A 823 10.00 -4.20 18.42
N PHE A 824 10.66 -4.41 17.29
CA PHE A 824 10.36 -5.47 16.34
C PHE A 824 11.66 -6.13 15.82
N PRO A 825 11.72 -7.44 15.68
CA PRO A 825 10.76 -8.44 16.18
C PRO A 825 10.83 -8.64 17.71
N VAL A 826 11.81 -8.03 18.36
CA VAL A 826 12.06 -8.13 19.80
C VAL A 826 11.72 -6.81 20.50
N ALA A 827 10.96 -6.89 21.58
CA ALA A 827 10.62 -5.70 22.37
C ALA A 827 11.88 -5.04 22.98
N GLY A 828 11.92 -3.72 23.06
CA GLY A 828 13.04 -2.97 23.64
C GLY A 828 14.27 -2.87 22.75
N THR A 829 14.11 -3.04 21.43
CA THR A 829 15.19 -2.98 20.45
C THR A 829 14.95 -1.93 19.36
N LEU A 830 15.99 -1.61 18.60
CA LEU A 830 15.96 -0.81 17.39
C LEU A 830 16.45 -1.67 16.21
N MET A 831 15.61 -1.86 15.18
CA MET A 831 16.01 -2.53 13.95
C MET A 831 16.37 -1.50 12.90
N VAL A 832 17.60 -1.56 12.39
CA VAL A 832 18.19 -0.58 11.46
C VAL A 832 18.51 -1.25 10.13
N GLU A 833 17.96 -0.72 9.05
CA GLU A 833 18.28 -1.09 7.67
C GLU A 833 18.79 0.14 6.91
N PRO A 834 20.11 0.35 6.78
CA PRO A 834 20.66 1.32 5.85
C PRO A 834 20.67 0.72 4.45
N THR A 835 20.04 1.37 3.48
CA THR A 835 20.04 0.88 2.11
C THR A 835 21.37 1.15 1.42
N GLU A 836 21.62 0.50 0.28
CA GLU A 836 22.79 0.75 -0.56
C GLU A 836 22.85 2.17 -1.15
N SER A 837 21.69 2.86 -1.19
CA SER A 837 21.61 4.23 -1.75
C SER A 837 22.10 5.31 -0.79
N GLU A 838 22.33 4.99 0.48
CA GLU A 838 22.84 5.94 1.46
C GLU A 838 24.36 6.07 1.39
N ASP A 839 24.84 7.30 1.37
CA ASP A 839 26.27 7.57 1.35
C ASP A 839 26.93 7.42 2.74
N LYS A 840 28.25 7.24 2.74
CA LYS A 840 29.01 7.07 3.99
C LYS A 840 28.87 8.28 4.93
N ALA A 841 28.77 9.49 4.41
CA ALA A 841 28.64 10.69 5.23
C ALA A 841 27.32 10.71 6.01
N GLU A 842 26.22 10.23 5.42
CA GLU A 842 24.94 10.07 6.11
C GLU A 842 24.97 8.94 7.15
N LEU A 843 25.62 7.82 6.84
CA LEU A 843 25.85 6.73 7.81
C LEU A 843 26.69 7.23 9.01
N ASP A 844 27.76 7.97 8.75
CA ASP A 844 28.60 8.58 9.80
C ASP A 844 27.82 9.60 10.64
N ARG A 845 26.92 10.37 10.00
CA ARG A 845 26.02 11.30 10.71
C ARG A 845 25.08 10.54 11.66
N PHE A 846 24.54 9.39 11.23
CA PHE A 846 23.70 8.53 12.07
C PHE A 846 24.51 7.94 13.24
N ILE A 847 25.73 7.42 12.99
CA ILE A 847 26.64 6.92 14.02
C ILE A 847 26.94 8.01 15.06
N ALA A 848 27.24 9.23 14.61
CA ALA A 848 27.52 10.36 15.49
C ALA A 848 26.29 10.72 16.36
N ALA A 849 25.07 10.68 15.79
CA ALA A 849 23.83 10.92 16.50
C ALA A 849 23.61 9.86 17.60
N MET A 850 23.75 8.59 17.25
CA MET A 850 23.58 7.47 18.19
C MET A 850 24.62 7.50 19.33
N ARG A 851 25.89 7.78 19.01
CA ARG A 851 26.95 7.95 20.04
C ARG A 851 26.68 9.15 20.96
N SER A 852 26.16 10.24 20.43
CA SER A 852 25.78 11.41 21.23
C SER A 852 24.60 11.10 22.16
N ILE A 853 23.60 10.38 21.68
CA ILE A 853 22.47 9.89 22.49
C ILE A 853 22.96 8.91 23.57
N ARG A 854 23.95 8.05 23.24
CA ARG A 854 24.56 7.15 24.25
C ARG A 854 25.25 7.94 25.36
N ALA A 855 25.91 9.04 25.06
CA ALA A 855 26.52 9.93 26.05
C ALA A 855 25.45 10.59 26.96
N GLU A 856 24.31 11.00 26.40
CA GLU A 856 23.17 11.53 27.18
C GLU A 856 22.57 10.46 28.11
N ILE A 857 22.52 9.18 27.69
CA ILE A 857 22.10 8.04 28.53
C ILE A 857 23.13 7.80 29.66
N GLU A 858 24.42 7.96 29.38
CA GLU A 858 25.49 7.76 30.34
C GLU A 858 25.45 8.81 31.50
N GLU A 859 25.06 10.07 31.21
CA GLU A 859 24.81 11.08 32.21
C GLU A 859 23.76 10.64 33.24
N ILE A 860 22.71 9.94 32.79
CA ILE A 860 21.67 9.38 33.65
C ILE A 860 22.23 8.20 34.45
N ALA A 861 22.93 7.28 33.81
CA ALA A 861 23.53 6.11 34.46
C ALA A 861 24.51 6.50 35.58
N GLN A 862 25.24 7.61 35.42
CA GLN A 862 26.16 8.15 36.39
C GLN A 862 25.47 8.99 37.50
N GLY A 863 24.16 9.19 37.40
CA GLY A 863 23.39 9.98 38.35
C GLY A 863 23.66 11.50 38.31
N SER A 864 24.20 11.98 37.19
CA SER A 864 24.44 13.42 36.95
C SER A 864 23.13 14.17 36.70
N ILE A 865 22.12 13.49 36.17
CA ILE A 865 20.75 13.97 35.95
C ILE A 865 19.77 12.78 36.10
N THR A 866 18.52 13.03 36.50
CA THR A 866 17.48 11.98 36.47
C THR A 866 16.90 11.81 35.06
N PHE A 867 16.25 10.67 34.82
CA PHE A 867 15.60 10.46 33.54
C PHE A 867 14.54 11.51 33.23
N GLU A 868 13.70 11.84 34.24
CA GLU A 868 12.63 12.82 34.16
C GLU A 868 13.13 14.24 33.87
N GLU A 869 14.35 14.58 34.30
CA GLU A 869 14.96 15.89 34.04
C GLU A 869 15.78 15.92 32.76
N SER A 870 16.00 14.75 32.13
CA SER A 870 16.89 14.62 30.97
C SER A 870 16.27 15.13 29.68
N VAL A 871 17.13 15.45 28.70
CA VAL A 871 16.74 15.82 27.35
C VAL A 871 16.00 14.67 26.61
N LEU A 872 16.29 13.42 26.94
CA LEU A 872 15.69 12.22 26.38
C LEU A 872 14.20 12.10 26.72
N HIS A 873 13.86 12.39 27.98
CA HIS A 873 12.46 12.38 28.44
C HIS A 873 11.61 13.43 27.72
N HIS A 874 12.20 14.60 27.46
CA HIS A 874 11.49 15.74 26.90
C HIS A 874 11.52 15.83 25.38
N ALA A 875 12.32 15.02 24.70
CA ALA A 875 12.41 15.00 23.22
C ALA A 875 11.09 14.53 22.55
N PRO A 876 10.77 15.02 21.32
CA PRO A 876 11.52 15.98 20.53
C PRO A 876 11.13 17.44 20.83
N PHE A 877 11.92 18.40 20.29
CA PHE A 877 11.73 19.83 20.52
C PHE A 877 11.30 20.55 19.23
N THR A 878 10.24 21.36 19.31
CA THR A 878 9.82 22.27 18.23
C THR A 878 10.70 23.52 18.18
N ALA A 879 10.67 24.26 17.08
CA ALA A 879 11.34 25.55 16.97
C ALA A 879 10.85 26.54 18.04
N GLU A 880 9.55 26.55 18.31
CA GLU A 880 8.93 27.40 19.30
C GLU A 880 9.41 27.07 20.71
N SER A 881 9.38 25.78 21.11
CA SER A 881 9.79 25.36 22.47
C SER A 881 11.24 25.71 22.79
N VAL A 882 12.15 25.80 21.78
CA VAL A 882 13.55 26.19 22.02
C VAL A 882 13.79 27.70 21.92
N SER A 883 12.82 28.45 21.37
CA SER A 883 12.88 29.92 21.24
C SER A 883 12.07 30.66 22.32
N ASP A 884 11.34 29.94 23.18
CA ASP A 884 10.61 30.51 24.31
C ASP A 884 11.53 31.36 25.20
N ASP A 885 11.02 32.44 25.73
CA ASP A 885 11.76 33.32 26.63
C ASP A 885 12.12 32.61 27.95
N GLU A 886 11.27 31.73 28.43
CA GLU A 886 11.52 30.92 29.65
C GLU A 886 12.12 29.53 29.25
N TRP A 887 13.04 29.05 30.09
CA TRP A 887 13.66 27.73 29.93
C TRP A 887 13.76 27.01 31.26
N GLY A 888 12.78 26.19 31.55
CA GLY A 888 12.64 25.49 32.81
C GLY A 888 13.37 24.13 32.91
N TYR A 889 14.18 23.76 31.90
CA TYR A 889 14.84 22.45 31.84
C TYR A 889 16.25 22.48 32.48
N ALA A 890 16.70 21.35 33.02
CA ALA A 890 18.02 21.17 33.62
C ALA A 890 19.16 21.19 32.56
N PHE A 891 18.88 20.99 31.29
CA PHE A 891 19.80 21.03 30.17
C PHE A 891 19.68 22.33 29.37
N SER A 892 20.66 22.64 28.55
CA SER A 892 20.69 23.88 27.77
C SER A 892 19.80 23.76 26.49
N ARG A 893 19.29 24.91 26.00
CA ARG A 893 18.64 25.03 24.69
C ARG A 893 19.50 24.48 23.56
N ARG A 894 20.83 24.67 23.69
CA ARG A 894 21.81 24.17 22.72
C ARG A 894 21.85 22.66 22.70
N GLN A 895 21.78 21.99 23.83
CA GLN A 895 21.70 20.53 23.91
C GLN A 895 20.38 20.03 23.33
N ALA A 896 19.28 20.72 23.61
CA ALA A 896 17.96 20.36 23.03
C ALA A 896 17.97 20.44 21.48
N ALA A 897 18.37 21.60 20.91
CA ALA A 897 18.22 21.88 19.49
C ALA A 897 19.44 21.49 18.64
N TYR A 898 20.65 21.62 19.14
CA TYR A 898 21.90 21.47 18.37
C TYR A 898 22.92 20.60 19.15
N PRO A 899 22.58 19.36 19.48
CA PRO A 899 23.43 18.49 20.31
C PRO A 899 24.79 18.18 19.65
N VAL A 900 24.88 18.15 18.33
CA VAL A 900 26.12 17.92 17.58
C VAL A 900 26.46 19.09 16.65
N THR A 901 27.75 19.18 16.28
CA THR A 901 28.26 20.31 15.47
C THR A 901 27.67 20.30 14.04
N SER A 902 27.44 19.12 13.46
CA SER A 902 26.90 19.01 12.09
C SER A 902 25.55 19.69 11.94
N LEU A 903 24.69 19.67 12.95
CA LEU A 903 23.39 20.34 12.93
C LEU A 903 23.47 21.88 12.87
N ARG A 904 24.64 22.47 13.11
CA ARG A 904 24.86 23.94 13.05
C ARG A 904 25.34 24.41 11.68
N GLN A 905 25.72 23.47 10.82
CA GLN A 905 26.31 23.78 9.51
C GLN A 905 25.29 23.72 8.37
N GLY A 906 24.12 23.13 8.62
CA GLY A 906 23.05 22.94 7.64
C GLY A 906 21.72 23.56 8.09
N VAL A 907 20.67 23.25 7.34
CA VAL A 907 19.29 23.60 7.71
C VAL A 907 18.77 22.59 8.73
N LYS A 908 18.56 23.05 9.97
CA LYS A 908 17.99 22.24 11.04
C LYS A 908 16.52 22.00 10.77
N TYR A 909 16.12 20.72 10.76
CA TYR A 909 14.71 20.35 10.83
C TYR A 909 14.22 20.41 12.28
N PHE A 910 13.09 21.05 12.49
CA PHE A 910 12.36 21.02 13.73
C PHE A 910 11.00 20.33 13.49
N PRO A 911 10.61 19.34 14.32
CA PRO A 911 9.28 18.76 14.20
C PRO A 911 8.21 19.81 14.52
N PRO A 912 7.03 19.74 13.89
CA PRO A 912 5.97 20.73 14.12
C PRO A 912 5.27 20.58 15.47
N VAL A 913 5.41 19.42 16.11
CA VAL A 913 4.79 19.10 17.42
C VAL A 913 5.80 18.45 18.36
N ARG A 914 5.55 18.58 19.66
CA ARG A 914 6.28 17.87 20.72
C ARG A 914 5.83 16.40 20.77
N ARG A 915 6.33 15.64 21.75
CA ARG A 915 5.91 14.26 22.00
C ARG A 915 4.39 14.16 22.11
N ILE A 916 3.78 13.27 21.34
CA ILE A 916 2.33 13.13 21.27
C ILE A 916 1.81 12.26 22.41
N ASP A 917 0.70 12.70 23.03
CA ASP A 917 -0.05 11.91 24.02
C ASP A 917 -0.98 10.91 23.30
N GLU A 918 -0.45 9.71 23.06
CA GLU A 918 -1.20 8.65 22.40
C GLU A 918 -2.39 8.18 23.22
N ALA A 919 -2.24 8.14 24.56
CA ALA A 919 -3.29 7.69 25.47
C ALA A 919 -4.49 8.66 25.50
N PHE A 920 -4.23 9.95 25.37
CA PHE A 920 -5.29 10.95 25.22
C PHE A 920 -6.09 10.69 23.93
N GLY A 921 -5.43 10.53 22.79
CA GLY A 921 -6.07 10.28 21.50
C GLY A 921 -6.89 8.99 21.46
N ASP A 922 -6.47 7.94 22.16
CA ASP A 922 -7.24 6.69 22.26
C ASP A 922 -8.51 6.83 23.11
N ARG A 923 -8.45 7.67 24.17
CA ARG A 923 -9.61 7.95 25.03
C ARG A 923 -10.60 8.94 24.42
N HIS A 924 -10.13 9.87 23.59
CA HIS A 924 -10.90 10.93 22.94
C HIS A 924 -10.88 10.77 21.42
N PHE A 925 -11.28 9.59 20.97
CA PHE A 925 -11.20 9.22 19.57
C PHE A 925 -11.94 10.19 18.66
N ALA A 926 -11.21 10.86 17.75
CA ALA A 926 -11.71 11.67 16.66
C ALA A 926 -10.90 11.36 15.40
N CYS A 927 -11.57 11.20 14.25
CA CYS A 927 -10.96 10.82 12.98
C CYS A 927 -11.45 11.66 11.79
N SER A 928 -11.85 12.89 12.07
CA SER A 928 -12.15 13.94 11.09
C SER A 928 -11.35 15.19 11.40
N CYS A 929 -11.23 16.09 10.42
CA CYS A 929 -10.55 17.36 10.62
C CYS A 929 -11.14 18.11 11.81
N PRO A 930 -10.31 18.60 12.75
CA PRO A 930 -10.78 19.46 13.81
C PRO A 930 -11.31 20.78 13.24
N PRO A 931 -12.30 21.40 13.88
CA PRO A 931 -12.72 22.74 13.48
C PRO A 931 -11.57 23.74 13.69
N PRO A 932 -11.49 24.81 12.88
CA PRO A 932 -10.38 25.77 12.95
C PRO A 932 -10.13 26.34 14.35
N GLU A 933 -11.18 26.49 15.15
CA GLU A 933 -11.12 27.01 16.52
C GLU A 933 -10.34 26.10 17.47
N ALA A 934 -10.19 24.80 17.14
CA ALA A 934 -9.41 23.87 17.95
C ALA A 934 -7.88 24.18 17.93
N PHE A 935 -7.44 25.00 16.99
CA PHE A 935 -6.04 25.47 16.87
C PHE A 935 -5.82 26.85 17.48
N ASN A 936 -6.85 27.50 18.00
CA ASN A 936 -6.71 28.78 18.69
C ASN A 936 -5.98 28.53 20.02
N ILE A 937 -4.79 29.08 20.14
CA ILE A 937 -4.10 29.21 21.43
C ILE A 937 -4.69 30.46 22.07
N GLU A 938 -5.41 30.31 23.17
CA GLU A 938 -5.75 31.47 24.00
C GLU A 938 -4.43 32.06 24.51
N ASP A 939 -4.17 33.36 24.21
CA ASP A 939 -2.99 34.12 24.65
C ASP A 939 -2.98 34.27 26.19
#